data_9ff3fb10292d70946e8a5fb276abef96
#
_entry.id   9ff3fb10292d70946e8a5fb276abef96
#
_cell.length_a   1.000
_cell.length_b   1.000
_cell.length_c   1.000
_cell.angle_alpha   90.00
_cell.angle_beta   90.00
_cell.angle_gamma   90.00
#
_symmetry.space_group_name_H-M   'P 1'
#
loop_
_entity.id
_entity.type
_entity.pdbx_description
1 polymer ?
#
loop_
_entity_poly.entity_id
_entity_poly.type
_entity_poly.pdbx_seq_one_letter_code
_entity_poly.pdbx_strand_id
1 'polypeptide(L)'
;MTPNSLAESIVYEHRRKVVAVTLAVVFVLGLGLPGVVLDTTLEEFRGGTAEHAADGYITDNMSGQAANSTGSFVVIADDENVLTKQRYLQQLRVQQELRDDPVVGPTLVEDQQPLGVSNVVAIVAIRREEGVDAQEITVEPRPPLAEQIEAIEGLSEFELELYTSYAVGIVMDDVEHTWPEGGSFATVPTSYEGNGKTAESTAIVVSHRESVPAEELARAQTRMADIVDAEVEGDAMVLGQGVIDDELRRSSFDSLAVVGPLAFLFVLVVLVVAYRDLYDVALGLFGVALVLVWTFGFMGWAGITFNQLFVAVPVLLMGLSIDYAIHVFMRAREERPPDGDGGDDVGGFQFGDEPRSPSVRKAMATALGGVGAALALVTITTATGFLSNLVSGVAPVRQFGLVSAVGIVGAFVVFGLLVPILKVELDERLEARGADRRAPAVGTEGGRLTALLAVPLVAARRSPKGVLAAALVVTLVAGGGAATVDTTFEQEDLLVEETPEWMDGLGPLEPGNYTAQENIAFVDRETYIYSGTTTQILVRGDVTANDTLDRVQAASDTANRSDSVLILPDDTNATQSPIRVMADLADDDAAFNETFTAADTDGDGVPDRNLEAVYDAFYEASPDGAGTWVHREDGEYVALRIVVPVDGTESEPAIAEDIRPAAEPVDGEGLSAIATGQPIMNQAVAENLLSTVVDSLLVTLFVVLGVLMAVYRRLEGYATLGAVTLVPVALAVAWITGSMAALGIPFNVMTALITSFTIGLGIDYSIHVSERYVYELNRGIGAEAALENAVFGTGGALLGSTASTAGGIAILGLALLVPLQQFGIITALTIVYAFIGSVVVLPSLLVLWTAWADADPAAA
;
A
#
# COMPACT_ATOMS: atom_id res chain seq x y z
N MET A 1 -16.30 32.16 -26.37
CA MET A 1 -16.10 33.11 -25.26
C MET A 1 -14.62 33.14 -24.97
N THR A 2 -14.04 34.33 -24.85
CA THR A 2 -12.65 34.47 -24.39
C THR A 2 -12.59 34.13 -22.89
N PRO A 3 -11.46 33.68 -22.32
CA PRO A 3 -11.34 33.42 -20.88
C PRO A 3 -11.78 34.60 -20.01
N ASN A 4 -11.48 35.81 -20.41
CA ASN A 4 -11.88 37.03 -19.73
C ASN A 4 -13.43 37.25 -19.72
N SER A 5 -14.11 36.93 -20.83
CA SER A 5 -15.57 37.04 -20.88
C SER A 5 -16.28 35.99 -20.03
N LEU A 6 -15.71 34.83 -19.87
CA LEU A 6 -16.22 33.76 -18.99
C LEU A 6 -16.05 34.12 -17.50
N ALA A 7 -14.84 34.60 -17.13
CA ALA A 7 -14.55 35.08 -15.77
C ALA A 7 -15.46 36.25 -15.35
N GLU A 8 -15.67 37.22 -16.25
CA GLU A 8 -16.62 38.34 -16.01
C GLU A 8 -18.03 37.83 -15.82
N SER A 9 -18.54 36.91 -16.64
CA SER A 9 -19.86 36.33 -16.49
C SER A 9 -20.05 35.56 -15.18
N ILE A 10 -19.04 34.80 -14.74
CA ILE A 10 -19.05 34.09 -13.46
C ILE A 10 -19.10 35.07 -12.28
N VAL A 11 -18.20 36.07 -12.26
CA VAL A 11 -18.09 37.00 -11.11
C VAL A 11 -19.21 38.04 -11.04
N TYR A 12 -19.71 38.51 -12.18
CA TYR A 12 -20.72 39.58 -12.20
C TYR A 12 -22.15 39.05 -12.37
N GLU A 13 -22.41 38.20 -13.35
CA GLU A 13 -23.79 37.87 -13.74
C GLU A 13 -24.34 36.62 -13.01
N HIS A 14 -23.55 35.59 -12.78
CA HIS A 14 -24.02 34.26 -12.34
C HIS A 14 -23.57 33.86 -10.94
N ARG A 15 -22.87 34.75 -10.19
CA ARG A 15 -22.25 34.46 -8.89
C ARG A 15 -23.12 33.67 -7.90
N ARG A 16 -24.41 34.14 -7.70
CA ARG A 16 -25.34 33.48 -6.76
C ARG A 16 -25.69 32.07 -7.21
N LYS A 17 -25.82 31.88 -8.52
CA LYS A 17 -26.10 30.55 -9.09
C LYS A 17 -24.89 29.61 -8.92
N VAL A 18 -23.68 30.11 -9.20
CA VAL A 18 -22.45 29.35 -9.02
C VAL A 18 -22.27 28.92 -7.57
N VAL A 19 -22.42 29.86 -6.63
CA VAL A 19 -22.35 29.56 -5.19
C VAL A 19 -23.39 28.51 -4.79
N ALA A 20 -24.67 28.74 -5.20
CA ALA A 20 -25.75 27.82 -4.84
C ALA A 20 -25.57 26.42 -5.43
N VAL A 21 -25.13 26.31 -6.69
CA VAL A 21 -24.90 25.03 -7.36
C VAL A 21 -23.71 24.30 -6.72
N THR A 22 -22.58 24.98 -6.49
CA THR A 22 -21.40 24.35 -5.89
C THR A 22 -21.70 23.85 -4.49
N LEU A 23 -22.35 24.68 -3.64
CA LEU A 23 -22.73 24.26 -2.29
C LEU A 23 -23.77 23.12 -2.30
N ALA A 24 -24.69 23.10 -3.26
CA ALA A 24 -25.64 22.02 -3.41
C ALA A 24 -24.95 20.71 -3.81
N VAL A 25 -23.97 20.76 -4.71
CA VAL A 25 -23.17 19.58 -5.09
C VAL A 25 -22.37 19.07 -3.90
N VAL A 26 -21.66 19.96 -3.18
CA VAL A 26 -20.91 19.58 -1.95
C VAL A 26 -21.84 18.98 -0.90
N PHE A 27 -23.03 19.55 -0.73
CA PHE A 27 -24.04 19.02 0.21
C PHE A 27 -24.50 17.62 -0.18
N VAL A 28 -24.83 17.41 -1.46
CA VAL A 28 -25.25 16.09 -1.97
C VAL A 28 -24.13 15.07 -1.80
N LEU A 29 -22.88 15.42 -2.15
CA LEU A 29 -21.74 14.53 -1.93
C LEU A 29 -21.54 14.28 -0.44
N GLY A 30 -21.65 15.29 0.41
CA GLY A 30 -21.54 15.15 1.87
C GLY A 30 -22.52 14.17 2.50
N LEU A 31 -23.68 13.92 1.87
CA LEU A 31 -24.60 12.85 2.30
C LEU A 31 -24.01 11.43 2.15
N GLY A 32 -22.95 11.27 1.37
CA GLY A 32 -22.23 10.02 1.25
C GLY A 32 -21.25 9.75 2.41
N LEU A 33 -20.88 10.75 3.21
CA LEU A 33 -19.90 10.56 4.31
C LEU A 33 -20.24 9.39 5.26
N PRO A 34 -21.49 9.17 5.69
CA PRO A 34 -21.82 8.01 6.52
C PRO A 34 -21.64 6.65 5.82
N GLY A 35 -21.48 6.63 4.50
CA GLY A 35 -21.25 5.43 3.71
C GLY A 35 -19.76 5.07 3.55
N VAL A 36 -18.84 5.83 4.13
CA VAL A 36 -17.42 5.49 4.14
C VAL A 36 -17.19 4.35 5.12
N VAL A 37 -16.82 3.19 4.61
CA VAL A 37 -16.46 2.02 5.40
C VAL A 37 -14.96 2.00 5.56
N LEU A 38 -14.49 1.68 6.76
CA LEU A 38 -13.07 1.54 7.08
C LEU A 38 -12.74 0.06 7.00
N ASP A 39 -11.84 -0.32 6.12
CA ASP A 39 -11.33 -1.66 5.97
C ASP A 39 -9.83 -1.60 5.71
N THR A 40 -9.05 -2.24 6.56
CA THR A 40 -7.59 -2.24 6.49
C THR A 40 -7.03 -3.62 6.14
N THR A 41 -7.88 -4.57 5.76
CA THR A 41 -7.45 -5.90 5.36
C THR A 41 -6.63 -5.86 4.07
N LEU A 42 -5.65 -6.76 3.96
CA LEU A 42 -4.76 -6.84 2.80
C LEU A 42 -5.36 -7.66 1.64
N GLU A 43 -6.49 -8.30 1.85
CA GLU A 43 -7.13 -9.16 0.86
C GLU A 43 -7.47 -8.42 -0.44
N GLU A 44 -7.90 -7.13 -0.35
CA GLU A 44 -8.17 -6.30 -1.53
C GLU A 44 -6.94 -6.08 -2.42
N PHE A 45 -5.72 -6.17 -1.86
CA PHE A 45 -4.47 -5.96 -2.62
C PHE A 45 -4.09 -7.19 -3.43
N ARG A 46 -4.40 -8.40 -2.96
CA ARG A 46 -4.11 -9.69 -3.60
C ARG A 46 -5.12 -10.05 -4.68
N GLY A 47 -6.34 -9.53 -4.60
CA GLY A 47 -7.41 -9.80 -5.55
C GLY A 47 -7.04 -9.48 -6.99
N GLY A 48 -7.39 -10.40 -7.92
CA GLY A 48 -7.23 -10.20 -9.36
C GLY A 48 -6.04 -10.94 -10.00
N THR A 49 -5.23 -11.66 -9.22
CA THR A 49 -4.19 -12.56 -9.74
C THR A 49 -4.74 -13.99 -9.97
N ALA A 50 -4.11 -14.76 -10.86
CA ALA A 50 -4.47 -16.15 -11.08
C ALA A 50 -4.13 -17.01 -9.86
N GLU A 51 -3.03 -16.67 -9.18
CA GLU A 51 -2.56 -17.29 -7.97
C GLU A 51 -3.57 -17.12 -6.82
N HIS A 52 -4.10 -15.92 -6.63
CA HIS A 52 -5.15 -15.68 -5.62
C HIS A 52 -6.45 -16.43 -5.95
N ALA A 53 -6.82 -16.50 -7.23
CA ALA A 53 -7.99 -17.28 -7.64
C ALA A 53 -7.80 -18.79 -7.43
N ALA A 54 -6.57 -19.31 -7.57
CA ALA A 54 -6.23 -20.68 -7.30
C ALA A 54 -6.27 -20.97 -5.80
N ASP A 55 -5.73 -20.08 -4.98
CA ASP A 55 -5.76 -20.18 -3.51
C ASP A 55 -7.20 -20.18 -2.97
N GLY A 56 -8.01 -19.23 -3.46
CA GLY A 56 -9.44 -19.19 -3.12
C GLY A 56 -10.19 -20.45 -3.52
N TYR A 57 -9.88 -21.04 -4.71
CA TYR A 57 -10.50 -22.30 -5.12
C TYR A 57 -10.14 -23.45 -4.17
N ILE A 58 -8.86 -23.55 -3.77
CA ILE A 58 -8.41 -24.58 -2.82
C ILE A 58 -9.12 -24.38 -1.48
N THR A 59 -9.14 -23.17 -0.97
CA THR A 59 -9.79 -22.82 0.30
C THR A 59 -11.27 -23.17 0.30
N ASP A 60 -12.00 -22.84 -0.76
CA ASP A 60 -13.44 -23.06 -0.85
C ASP A 60 -13.83 -24.53 -1.06
N ASN A 61 -12.95 -25.35 -1.70
CA ASN A 61 -13.37 -26.66 -2.23
C ASN A 61 -12.50 -27.84 -1.79
N MET A 62 -11.25 -27.60 -1.35
CA MET A 62 -10.28 -28.66 -1.07
C MET A 62 -9.70 -28.59 0.34
N SER A 63 -10.34 -27.84 1.18
CA SER A 63 -9.95 -27.72 2.58
C SER A 63 -10.61 -28.84 3.37
N GLY A 64 -9.83 -29.65 4.08
CA GLY A 64 -10.31 -30.73 4.96
C GLY A 64 -11.07 -30.23 6.18
N GLN A 65 -11.36 -31.09 7.15
CA GLN A 65 -12.00 -30.65 8.41
C GLN A 65 -11.19 -29.57 9.17
N ALA A 66 -9.88 -29.51 8.96
CA ALA A 66 -9.01 -28.46 9.51
C ALA A 66 -9.32 -27.06 8.94
N ALA A 67 -9.87 -26.95 7.75
CA ALA A 67 -10.23 -25.68 7.13
C ALA A 67 -11.50 -25.03 7.72
N ASN A 68 -12.24 -25.71 8.55
CA ASN A 68 -13.31 -25.08 9.32
C ASN A 68 -12.75 -24.29 10.54
N SER A 69 -11.44 -24.06 10.59
CA SER A 69 -10.79 -23.34 11.68
C SER A 69 -9.70 -22.38 11.21
N THR A 70 -9.66 -21.22 11.80
CA THR A 70 -8.55 -20.26 11.66
C THR A 70 -7.60 -20.43 12.83
N GLY A 71 -6.32 -20.68 12.56
CA GLY A 71 -5.29 -20.84 13.59
C GLY A 71 -4.85 -19.51 14.20
N SER A 72 -4.59 -19.52 15.49
CA SER A 72 -3.75 -18.53 16.16
C SER A 72 -2.74 -19.24 17.05
N PHE A 73 -1.65 -18.55 17.36
CA PHE A 73 -0.55 -19.12 18.11
C PHE A 73 -0.29 -18.29 19.36
N VAL A 74 -0.10 -18.98 20.49
CA VAL A 74 0.47 -18.39 21.71
C VAL A 74 1.90 -18.90 21.81
N VAL A 75 2.88 -18.01 21.66
CA VAL A 75 4.30 -18.35 21.76
C VAL A 75 4.81 -17.86 23.10
N ILE A 76 5.53 -18.73 23.80
CA ILE A 76 6.15 -18.44 25.09
C ILE A 76 7.65 -18.65 24.92
N ALA A 77 8.44 -17.63 25.26
CA ALA A 77 9.88 -17.66 25.18
C ALA A 77 10.53 -17.52 26.57
N ASP A 78 11.72 -18.10 26.73
CA ASP A 78 12.53 -18.00 27.93
C ASP A 78 13.99 -18.26 27.58
N ASP A 79 14.86 -17.32 27.87
CA ASP A 79 16.31 -17.38 27.58
C ASP A 79 17.02 -18.63 28.20
N GLU A 80 16.39 -19.25 29.19
CA GLU A 80 16.99 -20.42 29.84
C GLU A 80 16.39 -21.74 29.36
N ASN A 81 15.09 -21.97 29.54
CA ASN A 81 14.40 -23.21 29.11
C ASN A 81 12.88 -23.16 29.32
N VAL A 82 12.13 -23.31 28.25
CA VAL A 82 10.65 -23.42 28.30
C VAL A 82 10.14 -24.83 28.63
N LEU A 83 10.98 -25.87 28.55
CA LEU A 83 10.61 -27.28 28.79
C LEU A 83 10.71 -27.62 30.29
N THR A 84 10.12 -26.79 31.14
CA THR A 84 10.12 -26.96 32.59
C THR A 84 8.71 -27.22 33.11
N LYS A 85 8.60 -27.88 34.26
CA LYS A 85 7.31 -28.17 34.92
C LYS A 85 6.48 -26.89 35.14
N GLN A 86 7.14 -25.79 35.53
CA GLN A 86 6.47 -24.50 35.75
C GLN A 86 5.88 -23.96 34.47
N ARG A 87 6.66 -23.97 33.37
CA ARG A 87 6.22 -23.50 32.06
C ARG A 87 5.10 -24.35 31.49
N TYR A 88 5.17 -25.67 31.63
CA TYR A 88 4.07 -26.56 31.20
C TYR A 88 2.77 -26.28 31.94
N LEU A 89 2.83 -26.05 33.23
CA LEU A 89 1.64 -25.70 34.03
C LEU A 89 1.09 -24.32 33.63
N GLN A 90 1.95 -23.34 33.32
CA GLN A 90 1.50 -22.04 32.79
C GLN A 90 0.79 -22.20 31.46
N GLN A 91 1.35 -22.96 30.52
CA GLN A 91 0.71 -23.22 29.22
C GLN A 91 -0.68 -23.84 29.38
N LEU A 92 -0.83 -24.87 30.20
CA LEU A 92 -2.13 -25.52 30.42
C LEU A 92 -3.14 -24.59 31.13
N ARG A 93 -2.70 -23.74 32.04
CA ARG A 93 -3.56 -22.72 32.70
C ARG A 93 -4.00 -21.64 31.73
N VAL A 94 -3.10 -21.14 30.88
CA VAL A 94 -3.46 -20.20 29.79
C VAL A 94 -4.56 -20.82 28.93
N GLN A 95 -4.41 -22.08 28.49
CA GLN A 95 -5.44 -22.77 27.70
C GLN A 95 -6.78 -22.88 28.43
N GLN A 96 -6.77 -23.09 29.75
CA GLN A 96 -7.98 -23.15 30.57
C GLN A 96 -8.65 -21.76 30.64
N GLU A 97 -7.90 -20.69 30.91
CA GLU A 97 -8.42 -19.33 30.95
C GLU A 97 -8.96 -18.87 29.57
N LEU A 98 -8.28 -19.21 28.46
CA LEU A 98 -8.76 -18.92 27.11
C LEU A 98 -10.12 -19.59 26.85
N ARG A 99 -10.30 -20.82 27.31
CA ARG A 99 -11.57 -21.57 27.13
C ARG A 99 -12.70 -21.01 28.00
N ASP A 100 -12.39 -20.57 29.22
CA ASP A 100 -13.36 -20.06 30.19
C ASP A 100 -13.68 -18.58 29.97
N ASP A 101 -12.89 -17.85 29.15
CA ASP A 101 -13.11 -16.43 28.86
C ASP A 101 -14.38 -16.24 27.99
N PRO A 102 -15.26 -15.29 28.35
CA PRO A 102 -16.54 -15.08 27.67
C PRO A 102 -16.41 -14.51 26.25
N VAL A 103 -15.23 -13.99 25.86
CA VAL A 103 -14.94 -13.44 24.51
C VAL A 103 -14.23 -14.48 23.66
N VAL A 104 -13.25 -15.18 24.21
CA VAL A 104 -12.41 -16.15 23.48
C VAL A 104 -13.13 -17.50 23.37
N GLY A 105 -13.61 -18.07 24.46
CA GLY A 105 -14.21 -19.41 24.51
C GLY A 105 -15.26 -19.66 23.42
N PRO A 106 -16.23 -18.75 23.18
CA PRO A 106 -17.24 -18.94 22.13
C PRO A 106 -16.68 -18.96 20.69
N THR A 107 -15.45 -18.50 20.46
CA THR A 107 -14.83 -18.53 19.11
C THR A 107 -14.10 -19.83 18.83
N LEU A 108 -13.73 -20.58 19.87
CA LEU A 108 -12.95 -21.80 19.73
C LEU A 108 -13.75 -22.93 19.08
N VAL A 109 -13.06 -23.85 18.42
CA VAL A 109 -13.63 -25.08 17.90
C VAL A 109 -13.95 -26.01 19.10
N GLU A 110 -15.19 -26.50 19.18
CA GLU A 110 -15.68 -27.26 20.37
C GLU A 110 -14.90 -28.56 20.58
N ASP A 111 -14.55 -29.28 19.51
CA ASP A 111 -13.90 -30.57 19.56
C ASP A 111 -12.37 -30.52 19.45
N GLN A 112 -11.79 -29.35 19.19
CA GLN A 112 -10.34 -29.13 19.10
C GLN A 112 -9.84 -28.30 20.28
N GLN A 113 -9.27 -28.96 21.27
CA GLN A 113 -8.60 -28.27 22.37
C GLN A 113 -7.31 -27.61 21.84
N PRO A 114 -6.89 -26.45 22.40
CA PRO A 114 -5.57 -25.92 22.12
C PRO A 114 -4.50 -26.97 22.34
N LEU A 115 -3.46 -26.97 21.50
CA LEU A 115 -2.41 -27.97 21.48
C LEU A 115 -1.03 -27.31 21.61
N GLY A 116 -0.25 -27.78 22.59
CA GLY A 116 1.17 -27.45 22.75
C GLY A 116 1.92 -28.67 23.27
N VAL A 117 3.25 -28.59 23.31
CA VAL A 117 4.10 -29.67 23.86
C VAL A 117 3.64 -30.08 25.27
N SER A 118 3.20 -29.15 26.11
CA SER A 118 2.66 -29.42 27.45
C SER A 118 1.49 -30.41 27.46
N ASN A 119 0.60 -30.32 26.46
CA ASN A 119 -0.51 -31.25 26.32
C ASN A 119 -0.03 -32.65 25.99
N VAL A 120 0.90 -32.78 25.03
CA VAL A 120 1.42 -34.09 24.64
C VAL A 120 2.18 -34.76 25.79
N VAL A 121 2.98 -34.00 26.54
CA VAL A 121 3.67 -34.49 27.75
C VAL A 121 2.66 -34.98 28.79
N ALA A 122 1.57 -34.23 29.02
CA ALA A 122 0.52 -34.64 29.95
C ALA A 122 -0.20 -35.93 29.47
N ILE A 123 -0.50 -36.02 28.18
CA ILE A 123 -1.14 -37.19 27.59
C ILE A 123 -0.25 -38.43 27.72
N VAL A 124 1.08 -38.28 27.42
CA VAL A 124 2.05 -39.35 27.64
C VAL A 124 2.06 -39.81 29.10
N ALA A 125 2.05 -38.86 30.05
CA ALA A 125 2.02 -39.17 31.48
C ALA A 125 0.76 -40.00 31.85
N ILE A 126 -0.44 -39.56 31.44
CA ILE A 126 -1.71 -40.21 31.69
C ILE A 126 -1.75 -41.61 31.07
N ARG A 127 -1.40 -41.74 29.80
CA ARG A 127 -1.41 -43.04 29.09
C ARG A 127 -0.39 -44.04 29.68
N ARG A 128 0.78 -43.55 30.08
CA ARG A 128 1.79 -44.39 30.80
C ARG A 128 1.26 -44.89 32.15
N GLU A 129 0.54 -44.05 32.89
CA GLU A 129 -0.10 -44.48 34.17
C GLU A 129 -1.20 -45.51 33.92
N GLU A 130 -1.92 -45.43 32.81
CA GLU A 130 -2.87 -46.46 32.33
C GLU A 130 -2.20 -47.76 31.85
N GLY A 131 -0.87 -47.77 31.69
CA GLY A 131 -0.10 -48.94 31.28
C GLY A 131 0.06 -49.12 29.76
N VAL A 132 -0.19 -48.06 28.95
CA VAL A 132 0.01 -48.06 27.50
C VAL A 132 1.52 -47.95 27.18
N ASP A 133 1.99 -48.71 26.20
CA ASP A 133 3.39 -48.64 25.79
C ASP A 133 3.69 -47.31 25.07
N ALA A 134 4.91 -46.77 25.21
CA ALA A 134 5.24 -45.42 24.67
C ALA A 134 5.08 -45.35 23.13
N GLN A 135 5.28 -46.47 22.43
CA GLN A 135 5.12 -46.59 20.97
C GLN A 135 3.66 -46.69 20.48
N GLU A 136 2.72 -46.94 21.41
CA GLU A 136 1.29 -47.08 21.11
C GLU A 136 0.48 -45.82 21.55
N ILE A 137 1.12 -44.80 22.08
CA ILE A 137 0.46 -43.59 22.56
C ILE A 137 0.07 -42.71 21.36
N THR A 138 -1.21 -42.40 21.26
CA THR A 138 -1.79 -41.41 20.34
C THR A 138 -2.23 -40.15 21.09
N VAL A 139 -2.15 -38.98 20.42
CA VAL A 139 -2.55 -37.72 21.01
C VAL A 139 -4.08 -37.62 21.19
N GLU A 140 -4.82 -38.26 20.29
CA GLU A 140 -6.31 -38.33 20.36
C GLU A 140 -6.81 -39.68 20.95
N PRO A 141 -7.92 -39.69 21.69
CA PRO A 141 -8.66 -38.53 22.21
C PRO A 141 -7.96 -37.86 23.38
N ARG A 142 -8.06 -36.51 23.50
CA ARG A 142 -7.39 -35.74 24.54
C ARG A 142 -8.13 -35.78 25.87
N PRO A 143 -7.44 -36.06 26.98
CA PRO A 143 -8.01 -35.91 28.32
C PRO A 143 -8.40 -34.46 28.64
N PRO A 144 -9.34 -34.21 29.57
CA PRO A 144 -9.67 -32.84 30.02
C PRO A 144 -8.46 -32.09 30.56
N LEU A 145 -8.37 -30.74 30.34
CA LEU A 145 -7.25 -29.91 30.80
C LEU A 145 -6.96 -30.04 32.29
N ALA A 146 -8.01 -30.17 33.12
CA ALA A 146 -7.85 -30.37 34.55
C ALA A 146 -7.06 -31.66 34.91
N GLU A 147 -7.31 -32.74 34.19
CA GLU A 147 -6.60 -34.02 34.32
C GLU A 147 -5.15 -33.91 33.79
N GLN A 148 -4.94 -33.16 32.70
CA GLN A 148 -3.61 -32.87 32.18
C GLN A 148 -2.78 -32.05 33.19
N ILE A 149 -3.36 -31.05 33.83
CA ILE A 149 -2.70 -30.26 34.89
C ILE A 149 -2.31 -31.16 36.07
N GLU A 150 -3.22 -32.00 36.57
CA GLU A 150 -2.95 -32.91 37.66
C GLU A 150 -1.83 -33.91 37.33
N ALA A 151 -1.81 -34.40 36.09
CA ALA A 151 -0.76 -35.30 35.61
C ALA A 151 0.62 -34.61 35.67
N ILE A 152 0.75 -33.40 35.13
CA ILE A 152 2.01 -32.64 35.14
C ILE A 152 2.42 -32.31 36.60
N GLU A 153 1.49 -31.92 37.46
CA GLU A 153 1.76 -31.66 38.88
C GLU A 153 2.33 -32.89 39.61
N GLY A 154 1.92 -34.09 39.20
CA GLY A 154 2.37 -35.37 39.78
C GLY A 154 3.77 -35.81 39.39
N LEU A 155 4.30 -35.34 38.25
CA LEU A 155 5.59 -35.77 37.69
C LEU A 155 6.80 -35.35 38.53
N SER A 156 7.77 -36.28 38.66
CA SER A 156 9.13 -35.97 39.08
C SER A 156 9.92 -35.33 37.93
N GLU A 157 11.03 -34.65 38.23
CA GLU A 157 11.91 -34.06 37.21
C GLU A 157 12.42 -35.13 36.20
N PHE A 158 12.74 -36.30 36.64
CA PHE A 158 13.18 -37.40 35.77
C PHE A 158 12.06 -37.87 34.83
N GLU A 159 10.84 -38.04 35.35
CA GLU A 159 9.69 -38.42 34.52
C GLU A 159 9.34 -37.32 33.53
N LEU A 160 9.45 -36.06 33.94
CA LEU A 160 9.20 -34.93 33.06
C LEU A 160 10.19 -34.92 31.88
N GLU A 161 11.49 -35.04 32.13
CA GLU A 161 12.48 -35.13 31.05
C GLU A 161 12.24 -36.32 30.11
N LEU A 162 11.88 -37.47 30.67
CA LEU A 162 11.60 -38.68 29.89
C LEU A 162 10.34 -38.53 29.04
N TYR A 163 9.28 -37.98 29.59
CA TYR A 163 7.99 -37.85 28.88
C TYR A 163 8.04 -36.68 27.89
N THR A 164 8.82 -35.63 28.15
CA THR A 164 9.11 -34.59 27.16
C THR A 164 9.82 -35.18 25.95
N SER A 165 10.81 -36.05 26.15
CA SER A 165 11.50 -36.73 25.03
C SER A 165 10.57 -37.60 24.20
N TYR A 166 9.64 -38.31 24.84
CA TYR A 166 8.60 -39.09 24.12
C TYR A 166 7.60 -38.19 23.41
N ALA A 167 7.13 -37.12 24.05
CA ALA A 167 6.18 -36.18 23.49
C ALA A 167 6.72 -35.52 22.21
N VAL A 168 7.98 -35.05 22.26
CA VAL A 168 8.61 -34.47 21.07
C VAL A 168 8.78 -35.51 19.99
N GLY A 169 9.16 -36.77 20.33
CA GLY A 169 9.24 -37.85 19.35
C GLY A 169 7.88 -38.13 18.69
N ILE A 170 6.77 -38.12 19.44
CA ILE A 170 5.41 -38.29 18.90
C ILE A 170 5.05 -37.12 17.97
N VAL A 171 5.34 -35.88 18.38
CA VAL A 171 5.05 -34.69 17.56
C VAL A 171 5.86 -34.70 16.27
N MET A 172 7.12 -35.14 16.31
CA MET A 172 7.97 -35.24 15.13
C MET A 172 7.55 -36.39 14.18
N ASP A 173 7.07 -37.49 14.71
CA ASP A 173 6.54 -38.63 13.93
C ASP A 173 5.19 -38.26 13.25
N ASP A 174 4.35 -37.48 13.92
CA ASP A 174 3.07 -36.98 13.40
C ASP A 174 3.25 -36.03 12.21
N VAL A 175 4.38 -35.33 12.11
CA VAL A 175 4.76 -34.47 10.96
C VAL A 175 4.82 -35.28 9.67
N GLU A 176 5.35 -36.49 9.71
CA GLU A 176 5.50 -37.34 8.53
C GLU A 176 4.15 -37.73 7.91
N HIS A 177 3.07 -37.74 8.72
CA HIS A 177 1.77 -38.22 8.33
C HIS A 177 0.66 -37.16 8.22
N THR A 178 0.78 -36.02 8.90
CA THR A 178 -0.31 -35.03 9.04
C THR A 178 0.03 -33.61 8.57
N TRP A 179 1.29 -33.32 8.18
CA TRP A 179 1.68 -32.02 7.62
C TRP A 179 1.02 -31.81 6.24
N PRO A 180 0.48 -30.64 5.92
CA PRO A 180 0.45 -29.35 6.64
C PRO A 180 -0.78 -29.13 7.53
N GLU A 181 -1.68 -30.09 7.65
CA GLU A 181 -2.97 -29.94 8.36
C GLU A 181 -2.86 -30.18 9.87
N GLY A 182 -1.81 -30.91 10.32
CA GLY A 182 -1.56 -31.18 11.72
C GLY A 182 -0.77 -30.04 12.39
N GLY A 183 -1.45 -29.18 13.15
CA GLY A 183 -0.82 -28.08 13.88
C GLY A 183 0.19 -28.48 14.98
N SER A 184 0.44 -29.79 15.18
CA SER A 184 1.30 -30.30 16.24
C SER A 184 2.78 -29.91 16.06
N PHE A 185 3.30 -29.91 14.83
CA PHE A 185 4.68 -29.57 14.54
C PHE A 185 5.02 -28.11 14.84
N ALA A 186 4.10 -27.19 14.61
CA ALA A 186 4.24 -25.79 14.96
C ALA A 186 4.54 -25.57 16.45
N THR A 187 4.30 -26.55 17.31
CA THR A 187 4.57 -26.47 18.74
C THR A 187 6.02 -26.74 19.12
N VAL A 188 6.84 -27.30 18.20
CA VAL A 188 8.25 -27.63 18.44
C VAL A 188 9.13 -26.45 17.99
N PRO A 189 10.01 -25.93 18.86
CA PRO A 189 10.92 -24.84 18.51
C PRO A 189 12.10 -25.31 17.64
N THR A 190 12.63 -24.41 16.82
CA THR A 190 13.87 -24.65 16.04
C THR A 190 15.09 -24.88 16.95
N SER A 191 15.12 -24.28 18.12
CA SER A 191 16.16 -24.42 19.14
C SER A 191 16.17 -25.76 19.88
N TYR A 192 15.21 -26.67 19.56
CA TYR A 192 15.13 -27.98 20.17
C TYR A 192 16.37 -28.82 19.82
N GLU A 193 17.25 -29.03 20.80
CA GLU A 193 18.37 -29.98 20.63
C GLU A 193 17.85 -31.39 20.81
N GLY A 194 18.17 -32.30 19.87
CA GLY A 194 17.71 -33.72 19.82
C GLY A 194 17.92 -34.56 21.08
N ASN A 195 18.37 -33.98 22.18
CA ASN A 195 18.47 -34.57 23.52
C ASN A 195 17.20 -34.35 24.36
N GLY A 196 16.23 -33.58 23.93
CA GLY A 196 14.95 -33.35 24.61
C GLY A 196 14.98 -32.56 25.91
N LYS A 197 16.07 -31.80 26.18
CA LYS A 197 16.28 -31.22 27.51
C LYS A 197 16.01 -29.72 27.61
N THR A 198 16.26 -28.99 26.55
CA THR A 198 16.12 -27.53 26.53
C THR A 198 15.54 -27.02 25.25
N ALA A 199 14.73 -25.97 25.34
CA ALA A 199 14.27 -25.16 24.22
C ALA A 199 14.07 -23.73 24.73
N GLU A 200 14.32 -22.74 23.87
CA GLU A 200 14.21 -21.33 24.20
C GLU A 200 12.79 -20.78 23.96
N SER A 201 11.97 -21.49 23.16
CA SER A 201 10.60 -21.11 22.87
C SER A 201 9.67 -22.32 22.76
N THR A 202 8.37 -22.11 22.81
CA THR A 202 7.34 -23.11 22.55
C THR A 202 6.06 -22.43 22.12
N ALA A 203 5.25 -23.12 21.29
CA ALA A 203 4.01 -22.60 20.81
C ALA A 203 2.79 -23.45 21.25
N ILE A 204 1.66 -22.79 21.41
CA ILE A 204 0.34 -23.40 21.59
C ILE A 204 -0.50 -23.02 20.37
N VAL A 205 -0.99 -24.01 19.64
CA VAL A 205 -1.92 -23.79 18.53
C VAL A 205 -3.34 -23.68 19.09
N VAL A 206 -4.03 -22.62 18.71
CA VAL A 206 -5.42 -22.35 19.12
C VAL A 206 -6.27 -22.24 17.86
N SER A 207 -7.26 -23.12 17.71
CA SER A 207 -8.14 -23.19 16.53
C SER A 207 -9.45 -22.45 16.81
N HIS A 208 -9.77 -21.46 16.00
CA HIS A 208 -11.04 -20.74 16.00
C HIS A 208 -11.94 -21.24 14.87
N ARG A 209 -13.25 -21.19 15.08
CA ARG A 209 -14.22 -21.54 14.05
C ARG A 209 -14.18 -20.55 12.88
N GLU A 210 -14.13 -21.03 11.65
CA GLU A 210 -14.15 -20.19 10.45
C GLU A 210 -15.40 -19.28 10.36
N SER A 211 -16.53 -19.75 10.92
CA SER A 211 -17.77 -18.97 10.94
C SER A 211 -17.74 -17.73 11.84
N VAL A 212 -16.64 -17.48 12.55
CA VAL A 212 -16.47 -16.31 13.42
C VAL A 212 -16.21 -15.08 12.54
N PRO A 213 -17.01 -14.01 12.66
CA PRO A 213 -16.75 -12.78 11.91
C PRO A 213 -15.36 -12.20 12.24
N ALA A 214 -14.68 -11.64 11.23
CA ALA A 214 -13.32 -11.10 11.37
C ALA A 214 -13.15 -10.11 12.55
N GLU A 215 -14.12 -9.21 12.78
CA GLU A 215 -14.09 -8.31 13.94
C GLU A 215 -14.21 -9.04 15.29
N GLU A 216 -14.92 -10.16 15.36
CA GLU A 216 -15.07 -10.94 16.55
C GLU A 216 -13.81 -11.77 16.81
N LEU A 217 -13.22 -12.33 15.76
CA LEU A 217 -11.93 -13.02 15.79
C LEU A 217 -10.82 -12.08 16.27
N ALA A 218 -10.70 -10.87 15.68
CA ALA A 218 -9.73 -9.87 16.10
C ALA A 218 -9.87 -9.50 17.59
N ARG A 219 -11.11 -9.32 18.06
CA ARG A 219 -11.37 -9.07 19.50
C ARG A 219 -10.99 -10.25 20.38
N ALA A 220 -11.26 -11.47 19.92
CA ALA A 220 -10.88 -12.67 20.65
C ALA A 220 -9.37 -12.82 20.75
N GLN A 221 -8.64 -12.65 19.64
CA GLN A 221 -7.18 -12.76 19.60
C GLN A 221 -6.49 -11.64 20.40
N THR A 222 -6.99 -10.40 20.35
CA THR A 222 -6.50 -9.30 21.22
C THR A 222 -6.75 -9.63 22.69
N ARG A 223 -7.92 -10.22 23.02
CA ARG A 223 -8.23 -10.66 24.39
C ARG A 223 -7.33 -11.81 24.84
N MET A 224 -6.95 -12.71 23.91
CA MET A 224 -5.96 -13.75 24.21
C MET A 224 -4.60 -13.14 24.62
N ALA A 225 -4.15 -12.09 23.94
CA ALA A 225 -2.92 -11.39 24.33
C ALA A 225 -3.01 -10.85 25.77
N ASP A 226 -4.11 -10.19 26.14
CA ASP A 226 -4.32 -9.72 27.52
C ASP A 226 -4.25 -10.85 28.57
N ILE A 227 -4.82 -12.04 28.23
CA ILE A 227 -4.81 -13.20 29.13
C ILE A 227 -3.40 -13.77 29.25
N VAL A 228 -2.69 -13.90 28.14
CA VAL A 228 -1.31 -14.41 28.09
C VAL A 228 -0.39 -13.50 28.90
N ASP A 229 -0.47 -12.19 28.71
CA ASP A 229 0.33 -11.19 29.46
C ASP A 229 0.05 -11.25 30.97
N ALA A 230 -1.17 -11.62 31.36
CA ALA A 230 -1.54 -11.71 32.80
C ALA A 230 -1.10 -13.02 33.45
N GLU A 231 -1.06 -14.14 32.73
CA GLU A 231 -0.81 -15.47 33.26
C GLU A 231 0.63 -15.95 33.07
N VAL A 232 1.37 -15.41 32.09
CA VAL A 232 2.74 -15.83 31.77
C VAL A 232 3.76 -14.83 32.34
N GLU A 233 4.67 -15.31 33.17
CA GLU A 233 5.82 -14.53 33.63
C GLU A 233 6.95 -14.68 32.57
N GLY A 234 7.33 -13.60 31.92
CA GLY A 234 8.36 -13.58 30.88
C GLY A 234 7.81 -13.19 29.52
N ASP A 235 8.57 -13.47 28.46
CA ASP A 235 8.20 -13.07 27.11
C ASP A 235 7.18 -14.05 26.53
N ALA A 236 5.98 -13.54 26.25
CA ALA A 236 4.92 -14.31 25.62
C ALA A 236 4.18 -13.42 24.62
N MET A 237 3.72 -14.02 23.54
CA MET A 237 3.08 -13.28 22.45
C MET A 237 1.94 -14.08 21.85
N VAL A 238 0.97 -13.38 21.29
CA VAL A 238 -0.13 -13.98 20.52
C VAL A 238 -0.01 -13.54 19.08
N LEU A 239 0.01 -14.52 18.18
CA LEU A 239 0.00 -14.32 16.74
C LEU A 239 -1.29 -14.84 16.13
N GLY A 240 -1.87 -14.04 15.27
CA GLY A 240 -3.06 -14.38 14.51
C GLY A 240 -3.45 -13.22 13.62
N GLN A 241 -4.11 -13.50 12.50
CA GLN A 241 -4.49 -12.50 11.52
C GLN A 241 -5.28 -11.33 12.14
N GLY A 242 -6.12 -11.61 13.13
CA GLY A 242 -6.89 -10.56 13.80
C GLY A 242 -6.05 -9.61 14.66
N VAL A 243 -4.93 -10.05 15.25
CA VAL A 243 -3.98 -9.18 15.96
C VAL A 243 -3.29 -8.25 14.96
N ILE A 244 -2.83 -8.83 13.85
CA ILE A 244 -2.18 -8.08 12.75
C ILE A 244 -3.13 -7.03 12.18
N ASP A 245 -4.36 -7.43 11.86
CA ASP A 245 -5.39 -6.51 11.32
C ASP A 245 -5.75 -5.40 12.32
N ASP A 246 -5.82 -5.70 13.61
CA ASP A 246 -6.07 -4.70 14.65
C ASP A 246 -4.91 -3.72 14.80
N GLU A 247 -3.65 -4.19 14.75
CA GLU A 247 -2.47 -3.31 14.74
C GLU A 247 -2.41 -2.44 13.49
N LEU A 248 -2.66 -2.98 12.31
CA LEU A 248 -2.74 -2.24 11.06
C LEU A 248 -3.82 -1.16 11.11
N ARG A 249 -4.98 -1.48 11.67
CA ARG A 249 -6.07 -0.53 11.87
C ARG A 249 -5.69 0.56 12.85
N ARG A 250 -5.16 0.21 14.03
CA ARG A 250 -4.72 1.18 15.05
C ARG A 250 -3.61 2.08 14.53
N SER A 251 -2.57 1.53 13.89
CA SER A 251 -1.44 2.29 13.35
C SER A 251 -1.86 3.25 12.24
N SER A 252 -2.86 2.87 11.42
CA SER A 252 -3.44 3.76 10.40
C SER A 252 -4.17 4.94 11.04
N PHE A 253 -4.96 4.70 12.10
CA PHE A 253 -5.65 5.78 12.83
C PHE A 253 -4.68 6.66 13.61
N ASP A 254 -3.70 6.09 14.29
CA ASP A 254 -2.70 6.83 15.04
C ASP A 254 -1.82 7.67 14.10
N SER A 255 -1.44 7.11 12.93
CA SER A 255 -0.78 7.87 11.87
C SER A 255 -1.61 9.09 11.46
N LEU A 256 -2.92 8.91 11.22
CA LEU A 256 -3.80 10.02 10.86
C LEU A 256 -4.00 11.02 12.02
N ALA A 257 -4.08 10.53 13.26
CA ALA A 257 -4.21 11.35 14.45
C ALA A 257 -2.98 12.23 14.72
N VAL A 258 -1.78 11.78 14.35
CA VAL A 258 -0.53 12.54 14.46
C VAL A 258 -0.35 13.45 13.23
N VAL A 259 -0.40 12.86 12.02
CA VAL A 259 -0.12 13.56 10.77
C VAL A 259 -1.20 14.60 10.43
N GLY A 260 -2.49 14.30 10.69
CA GLY A 260 -3.60 15.18 10.36
C GLY A 260 -3.52 16.56 11.03
N PRO A 261 -3.38 16.66 12.36
CA PRO A 261 -3.18 17.92 13.05
C PRO A 261 -1.90 18.67 12.63
N LEU A 262 -0.79 17.94 12.39
CA LEU A 262 0.46 18.56 11.93
C LEU A 262 0.31 19.15 10.53
N ALA A 263 -0.32 18.41 9.61
CA ALA A 263 -0.61 18.91 8.26
C ALA A 263 -1.56 20.12 8.31
N PHE A 264 -2.60 20.05 9.13
CA PHE A 264 -3.51 21.19 9.33
C PHE A 264 -2.78 22.41 9.90
N LEU A 265 -1.92 22.23 10.91
CA LEU A 265 -1.11 23.31 11.49
C LEU A 265 -0.16 23.89 10.44
N PHE A 266 0.51 23.07 9.67
CA PHE A 266 1.40 23.51 8.59
C PHE A 266 0.62 24.34 7.55
N VAL A 267 -0.52 23.83 7.10
CA VAL A 267 -1.43 24.54 6.18
C VAL A 267 -1.85 25.90 6.75
N LEU A 268 -2.22 25.92 8.03
CA LEU A 268 -2.57 27.17 8.71
C LEU A 268 -1.40 28.17 8.71
N VAL A 269 -0.18 27.71 9.02
CA VAL A 269 1.02 28.55 9.01
C VAL A 269 1.28 29.09 7.60
N VAL A 270 1.20 28.23 6.57
CA VAL A 270 1.37 28.64 5.17
C VAL A 270 0.35 29.71 4.77
N LEU A 271 -0.93 29.49 5.09
CA LEU A 271 -1.99 30.47 4.80
C LEU A 271 -1.78 31.80 5.54
N VAL A 272 -1.37 31.75 6.81
CA VAL A 272 -1.07 32.97 7.59
C VAL A 272 0.11 33.75 6.97
N VAL A 273 1.17 33.06 6.58
CA VAL A 273 2.35 33.69 5.96
C VAL A 273 2.02 34.25 4.57
N ALA A 274 1.26 33.49 3.76
CA ALA A 274 0.89 33.89 2.41
C ALA A 274 -0.15 35.01 2.39
N TYR A 275 -1.19 34.90 3.22
CA TYR A 275 -2.30 35.85 3.15
C TYR A 275 -2.15 37.06 4.08
N ARG A 276 -1.53 36.86 5.24
CA ARG A 276 -1.39 37.93 6.26
C ARG A 276 -2.71 38.63 6.63
N ASP A 277 -3.80 37.90 6.42
CA ASP A 277 -5.17 38.38 6.67
C ASP A 277 -6.01 37.22 7.20
N LEU A 278 -6.63 37.41 8.36
CA LEU A 278 -7.38 36.36 9.05
C LEU A 278 -8.63 35.90 8.27
N TYR A 279 -9.29 36.81 7.56
CA TYR A 279 -10.48 36.48 6.77
C TYR A 279 -10.14 35.63 5.55
N ASP A 280 -9.00 35.91 4.89
CA ASP A 280 -8.51 35.15 3.76
C ASP A 280 -8.05 33.75 4.22
N VAL A 281 -7.39 33.66 5.40
CA VAL A 281 -7.04 32.37 6.04
C VAL A 281 -8.28 31.55 6.34
N ALA A 282 -9.29 32.14 7.00
CA ALA A 282 -10.54 31.44 7.31
C ALA A 282 -11.28 30.96 6.04
N LEU A 283 -11.25 31.74 4.97
CA LEU A 283 -11.87 31.38 3.69
C LEU A 283 -11.09 30.25 3.01
N GLY A 284 -9.76 30.25 3.09
CA GLY A 284 -8.91 29.16 2.61
C GLY A 284 -9.18 27.84 3.34
N LEU A 285 -9.21 27.87 4.69
CA LEU A 285 -9.54 26.69 5.51
C LEU A 285 -10.95 26.18 5.24
N PHE A 286 -11.93 27.07 5.07
CA PHE A 286 -13.28 26.69 4.68
C PHE A 286 -13.31 25.97 3.32
N GLY A 287 -12.54 26.47 2.34
CA GLY A 287 -12.40 25.82 1.04
C GLY A 287 -11.81 24.41 1.15
N VAL A 288 -10.73 24.24 1.95
CA VAL A 288 -10.12 22.92 2.21
C VAL A 288 -11.13 21.95 2.82
N ALA A 289 -11.90 22.40 3.83
CA ALA A 289 -12.94 21.54 4.42
C ALA A 289 -13.99 21.10 3.39
N LEU A 290 -14.41 21.98 2.48
CA LEU A 290 -15.35 21.62 1.42
C LEU A 290 -14.77 20.61 0.42
N VAL A 291 -13.47 20.70 0.10
CA VAL A 291 -12.79 19.72 -0.78
C VAL A 291 -12.74 18.35 -0.12
N LEU A 292 -12.46 18.28 1.18
CA LEU A 292 -12.47 17.02 1.93
C LEU A 292 -13.88 16.42 1.97
N VAL A 293 -14.91 17.22 2.24
CA VAL A 293 -16.32 16.77 2.17
C VAL A 293 -16.70 16.26 0.77
N TRP A 294 -16.24 16.95 -0.28
CA TRP A 294 -16.42 16.54 -1.66
C TRP A 294 -15.82 15.16 -1.92
N THR A 295 -14.58 14.97 -1.51
CA THR A 295 -13.80 13.76 -1.80
C THR A 295 -14.30 12.55 -1.02
N PHE A 296 -14.40 12.65 0.30
CA PHE A 296 -14.88 11.55 1.14
C PHE A 296 -16.38 11.28 0.96
N GLY A 297 -17.16 12.31 0.65
CA GLY A 297 -18.55 12.13 0.27
C GLY A 297 -18.71 11.34 -1.03
N PHE A 298 -17.88 11.62 -2.04
CA PHE A 298 -17.82 10.83 -3.26
C PHE A 298 -17.41 9.37 -2.96
N MET A 299 -16.39 9.17 -2.13
CA MET A 299 -15.90 7.85 -1.73
C MET A 299 -17.02 6.99 -1.12
N GLY A 300 -17.80 7.56 -0.18
CA GLY A 300 -18.92 6.84 0.42
C GLY A 300 -20.08 6.57 -0.56
N TRP A 301 -20.37 7.46 -1.51
CA TRP A 301 -21.34 7.19 -2.57
C TRP A 301 -20.89 6.10 -3.56
N ALA A 302 -19.59 6.03 -3.82
CA ALA A 302 -19.00 5.04 -4.72
C ALA A 302 -18.81 3.65 -4.07
N GLY A 303 -19.05 3.52 -2.75
CA GLY A 303 -18.83 2.29 -2.01
C GLY A 303 -17.35 1.90 -1.94
N ILE A 304 -16.46 2.90 -1.98
CA ILE A 304 -15.01 2.67 -1.89
C ILE A 304 -14.64 2.64 -0.41
N THR A 305 -13.99 1.55 0.02
CA THR A 305 -13.50 1.38 1.39
C THR A 305 -12.31 2.28 1.68
N PHE A 306 -12.23 2.81 2.89
CA PHE A 306 -11.06 3.58 3.36
C PHE A 306 -10.02 2.61 3.89
N ASN A 307 -8.96 2.41 3.15
CA ASN A 307 -7.79 1.61 3.54
C ASN A 307 -6.57 2.50 3.83
N GLN A 308 -5.43 1.89 4.12
CA GLN A 308 -4.19 2.58 4.49
C GLN A 308 -3.71 3.60 3.44
N LEU A 309 -3.91 3.33 2.12
CA LEU A 309 -3.54 4.25 1.05
C LEU A 309 -4.26 5.60 1.18
N PHE A 310 -5.52 5.58 1.64
CA PHE A 310 -6.33 6.79 1.75
C PHE A 310 -5.94 7.72 2.89
N VAL A 311 -5.07 7.30 3.82
CA VAL A 311 -4.49 8.18 4.85
C VAL A 311 -3.70 9.34 4.20
N ALA A 312 -3.09 9.11 3.05
CA ALA A 312 -2.36 10.14 2.30
C ALA A 312 -3.29 11.17 1.62
N VAL A 313 -4.53 10.81 1.25
CA VAL A 313 -5.43 11.65 0.45
C VAL A 313 -5.78 12.99 1.10
N PRO A 314 -6.18 13.08 2.39
CA PRO A 314 -6.45 14.37 3.03
C PRO A 314 -5.25 15.30 2.98
N VAL A 315 -4.05 14.81 3.29
CA VAL A 315 -2.83 15.62 3.34
C VAL A 315 -2.44 16.10 1.95
N LEU A 316 -2.51 15.21 0.96
CA LEU A 316 -2.27 15.51 -0.45
C LEU A 316 -3.23 16.61 -0.95
N LEU A 317 -4.54 16.44 -0.71
CA LEU A 317 -5.54 17.41 -1.15
C LEU A 317 -5.46 18.74 -0.40
N MET A 318 -5.10 18.75 0.89
CA MET A 318 -4.85 20.00 1.61
C MET A 318 -3.71 20.78 0.96
N GLY A 319 -2.57 20.13 0.67
CA GLY A 319 -1.43 20.77 0.01
C GLY A 319 -1.78 21.32 -1.37
N LEU A 320 -2.38 20.52 -2.23
CA LEU A 320 -2.73 20.90 -3.60
C LEU A 320 -3.83 21.98 -3.67
N SER A 321 -4.82 21.92 -2.79
CA SER A 321 -5.94 22.87 -2.79
C SER A 321 -5.50 24.29 -2.50
N ILE A 322 -4.53 24.45 -1.60
CA ILE A 322 -4.01 25.76 -1.21
C ILE A 322 -3.29 26.44 -2.36
N ASP A 323 -2.62 25.68 -3.19
CA ASP A 323 -1.91 26.20 -4.34
C ASP A 323 -2.84 26.95 -5.29
N TYR A 324 -4.01 26.39 -5.62
CA TYR A 324 -5.04 27.12 -6.38
C TYR A 324 -5.42 28.45 -5.75
N ALA A 325 -5.61 28.45 -4.43
CA ALA A 325 -6.00 29.64 -3.70
C ALA A 325 -4.91 30.73 -3.71
N ILE A 326 -3.64 30.33 -3.53
CA ILE A 326 -2.50 31.25 -3.56
C ILE A 326 -2.41 31.94 -4.93
N HIS A 327 -2.46 31.16 -6.01
CA HIS A 327 -2.38 31.71 -7.36
C HIS A 327 -3.48 32.73 -7.67
N VAL A 328 -4.74 32.41 -7.36
CA VAL A 328 -5.89 33.31 -7.59
C VAL A 328 -5.79 34.57 -6.73
N PHE A 329 -5.50 34.41 -5.43
CA PHE A 329 -5.48 35.54 -4.51
C PHE A 329 -4.29 36.48 -4.74
N MET A 330 -3.11 35.93 -5.00
CA MET A 330 -1.92 36.73 -5.29
C MET A 330 -2.10 37.52 -6.59
N ARG A 331 -2.67 36.88 -7.64
CA ARG A 331 -2.96 37.57 -8.88
C ARG A 331 -4.01 38.66 -8.70
N ALA A 332 -5.04 38.44 -7.89
CA ALA A 332 -6.03 39.49 -7.57
C ALA A 332 -5.42 40.68 -6.80
N ARG A 333 -4.43 40.42 -5.94
CA ARG A 333 -3.65 41.49 -5.23
C ARG A 333 -2.72 42.25 -6.15
N GLU A 334 -2.07 41.60 -7.12
CA GLU A 334 -1.25 42.29 -8.16
C GLU A 334 -2.10 43.25 -8.98
N GLU A 335 -3.33 42.91 -9.31
CA GLU A 335 -4.27 43.78 -10.05
C GLU A 335 -4.81 44.97 -9.19
N ARG A 336 -4.54 44.95 -7.86
CA ARG A 336 -5.07 45.94 -6.91
C ARG A 336 -4.05 46.24 -5.80
N PRO A 337 -2.90 46.89 -6.14
CA PRO A 337 -1.86 47.21 -5.16
C PRO A 337 -2.31 48.25 -4.12
N PRO A 338 -1.70 48.34 -2.93
CA PRO A 338 -1.91 49.39 -1.96
C PRO A 338 -1.60 50.79 -2.53
N ASP A 339 -2.31 51.82 -2.02
CA ASP A 339 -2.00 53.23 -2.39
C ASP A 339 -0.58 53.59 -1.88
N GLY A 340 0.35 53.90 -2.76
CA GLY A 340 1.74 54.34 -2.44
C GLY A 340 2.84 53.45 -2.97
N ASP A 341 2.53 52.26 -3.52
CA ASP A 341 3.52 51.35 -4.10
C ASP A 341 3.58 51.46 -5.65
N GLY A 342 3.29 52.61 -6.17
CA GLY A 342 3.53 52.99 -7.57
C GLY A 342 5.03 53.25 -7.75
N GLY A 343 5.77 52.15 -8.11
CA GLY A 343 7.20 52.25 -8.45
C GLY A 343 7.49 53.37 -9.42
N ASP A 344 8.58 54.10 -9.15
CA ASP A 344 9.14 55.15 -9.95
C ASP A 344 9.14 54.83 -11.45
N ASP A 345 8.56 55.75 -12.18
CA ASP A 345 8.68 56.06 -13.59
C ASP A 345 9.54 55.15 -14.48
N VAL A 346 8.88 54.34 -15.30
CA VAL A 346 9.42 54.06 -16.64
C VAL A 346 8.46 54.72 -17.66
N GLY A 347 8.82 55.95 -17.96
CA GLY A 347 8.51 56.75 -19.09
C GLY A 347 7.18 56.63 -19.83
N GLY A 348 6.32 57.65 -19.74
CA GLY A 348 5.56 58.07 -20.90
C GLY A 348 4.09 58.42 -20.71
N PHE A 349 3.77 59.69 -20.65
CA PHE A 349 2.49 60.37 -20.94
C PHE A 349 1.36 60.27 -19.89
N GLN A 350 1.35 61.24 -18.98
CA GLN A 350 0.13 61.70 -18.26
C GLN A 350 -0.82 62.37 -19.21
N PHE A 351 -2.06 61.90 -19.33
CA PHE A 351 -3.27 62.66 -19.60
C PHE A 351 -4.31 62.34 -18.55
N GLY A 352 -4.68 63.32 -17.79
CA GLY A 352 -5.63 63.51 -16.72
C GLY A 352 -6.78 62.51 -16.62
N ASP A 353 -6.75 61.81 -15.51
CA ASP A 353 -7.77 61.42 -14.54
C ASP A 353 -7.02 60.49 -13.58
N GLU A 354 -7.11 60.74 -12.24
CA GLU A 354 -6.53 59.84 -11.26
C GLU A 354 -6.96 58.42 -11.56
N PRO A 355 -6.03 57.44 -11.71
CA PRO A 355 -6.40 56.05 -11.94
C PRO A 355 -7.08 55.53 -10.65
N ARG A 356 -8.41 55.60 -10.59
CA ARG A 356 -9.16 54.87 -9.55
C ARG A 356 -8.75 53.41 -9.59
N SER A 357 -8.15 52.91 -8.50
CA SER A 357 -7.82 51.51 -8.37
C SER A 357 -9.02 50.65 -8.79
N PRO A 358 -8.85 49.58 -9.55
CA PRO A 358 -9.97 48.77 -10.02
C PRO A 358 -10.80 48.24 -8.85
N SER A 359 -12.13 48.10 -9.06
CA SER A 359 -13.01 47.51 -8.04
C SER A 359 -12.58 46.06 -7.73
N VAL A 360 -12.92 45.60 -6.51
CA VAL A 360 -12.63 44.20 -6.07
C VAL A 360 -13.06 43.18 -7.13
N ARG A 361 -14.24 43.33 -7.71
CA ARG A 361 -14.77 42.48 -8.77
C ARG A 361 -13.94 42.51 -10.04
N LYS A 362 -13.53 43.70 -10.48
CA LYS A 362 -12.75 43.82 -11.70
C LYS A 362 -11.36 43.17 -11.52
N ALA A 363 -10.70 43.43 -10.39
CA ALA A 363 -9.44 42.77 -10.08
C ALA A 363 -9.55 41.23 -10.03
N MET A 364 -10.58 40.71 -9.36
CA MET A 364 -10.82 39.27 -9.33
C MET A 364 -11.17 38.69 -10.70
N ALA A 365 -11.99 39.36 -11.50
CA ALA A 365 -12.34 38.89 -12.84
C ALA A 365 -11.12 38.89 -13.77
N THR A 366 -10.24 39.90 -13.68
CA THR A 366 -8.98 39.95 -14.43
C THR A 366 -8.03 38.85 -13.97
N ALA A 367 -7.92 38.62 -12.65
CA ALA A 367 -7.12 37.53 -12.10
C ALA A 367 -7.57 36.15 -12.60
N LEU A 368 -8.87 35.85 -12.48
CA LEU A 368 -9.45 34.58 -12.98
C LEU A 368 -9.31 34.42 -14.50
N GLY A 369 -9.42 35.52 -15.26
CA GLY A 369 -9.20 35.52 -16.71
C GLY A 369 -7.75 35.22 -17.08
N GLY A 370 -6.79 35.67 -16.25
CA GLY A 370 -5.36 35.46 -16.44
C GLY A 370 -4.85 34.10 -16.03
N VAL A 371 -5.32 33.56 -14.88
CA VAL A 371 -4.80 32.27 -14.35
C VAL A 371 -5.78 31.10 -14.51
N GLY A 372 -7.06 31.36 -14.80
CA GLY A 372 -8.07 30.30 -14.83
C GLY A 372 -7.84 29.22 -15.90
N ALA A 373 -7.28 29.60 -17.06
CA ALA A 373 -6.95 28.63 -18.12
C ALA A 373 -5.79 27.73 -17.68
N ALA A 374 -4.75 28.28 -17.05
CA ALA A 374 -3.64 27.53 -16.47
C ALA A 374 -4.14 26.56 -15.40
N LEU A 375 -4.94 27.04 -14.44
CA LEU A 375 -5.51 26.20 -13.38
C LEU A 375 -6.38 25.07 -13.92
N ALA A 376 -7.18 25.33 -14.97
CA ALA A 376 -7.97 24.28 -15.63
C ALA A 376 -7.06 23.24 -16.31
N LEU A 377 -6.00 23.69 -16.99
CA LEU A 377 -5.04 22.79 -17.64
C LEU A 377 -4.30 21.93 -16.62
N VAL A 378 -3.84 22.54 -15.54
CA VAL A 378 -3.20 21.86 -14.41
C VAL A 378 -4.16 20.82 -13.81
N THR A 379 -5.42 21.18 -13.57
CA THR A 379 -6.42 20.22 -13.06
C THR A 379 -6.58 19.03 -14.00
N ILE A 380 -6.66 19.25 -15.31
CA ILE A 380 -6.80 18.19 -16.31
C ILE A 380 -5.57 17.30 -16.32
N THR A 381 -4.36 17.88 -16.30
CA THR A 381 -3.12 17.08 -16.33
C THR A 381 -2.92 16.31 -15.04
N THR A 382 -3.20 16.90 -13.87
CA THR A 382 -3.10 16.24 -12.56
C THR A 382 -4.16 15.15 -12.41
N ALA A 383 -5.41 15.42 -12.79
CA ALA A 383 -6.46 14.40 -12.79
C ALA A 383 -6.12 13.24 -13.74
N THR A 384 -5.51 13.52 -14.90
CA THR A 384 -5.02 12.49 -15.82
C THR A 384 -3.94 11.64 -15.17
N GLY A 385 -2.98 12.24 -14.45
CA GLY A 385 -1.95 11.52 -13.70
C GLY A 385 -2.56 10.56 -12.67
N PHE A 386 -3.57 11.00 -11.92
CA PHE A 386 -4.27 10.12 -10.97
C PHE A 386 -5.09 9.02 -11.68
N LEU A 387 -5.82 9.37 -12.75
CA LEU A 387 -6.66 8.42 -13.48
C LEU A 387 -5.84 7.38 -14.27
N SER A 388 -4.56 7.62 -14.55
CA SER A 388 -3.71 6.62 -15.19
C SER A 388 -3.55 5.36 -14.34
N ASN A 389 -3.72 5.47 -13.03
CA ASN A 389 -3.72 4.32 -12.11
C ASN A 389 -4.93 3.37 -12.32
N LEU A 390 -5.93 3.75 -13.11
CA LEU A 390 -7.04 2.85 -13.49
C LEU A 390 -6.58 1.64 -14.34
N VAL A 391 -5.38 1.69 -14.94
CA VAL A 391 -4.81 0.55 -15.67
C VAL A 391 -4.20 -0.50 -14.73
N SER A 392 -4.04 -0.21 -13.44
CA SER A 392 -3.48 -1.13 -12.45
C SER A 392 -4.27 -2.42 -12.31
N GLY A 393 -3.59 -3.55 -12.15
CA GLY A 393 -4.16 -4.81 -11.71
C GLY A 393 -4.68 -4.76 -10.25
N VAL A 394 -4.09 -3.90 -9.41
CA VAL A 394 -4.36 -3.80 -7.97
C VAL A 394 -5.54 -2.86 -7.69
N ALA A 395 -6.62 -3.38 -7.09
CA ALA A 395 -7.87 -2.64 -6.88
C ALA A 395 -7.71 -1.36 -6.03
N PRO A 396 -7.04 -1.36 -4.86
CA PRO A 396 -6.80 -0.17 -4.06
C PRO A 396 -6.06 0.94 -4.82
N VAL A 397 -5.12 0.60 -5.70
CA VAL A 397 -4.39 1.55 -6.55
C VAL A 397 -5.33 2.27 -7.52
N ARG A 398 -6.26 1.52 -8.17
CA ARG A 398 -7.29 2.11 -9.05
C ARG A 398 -8.23 3.03 -8.28
N GLN A 399 -8.67 2.62 -7.10
CA GLN A 399 -9.57 3.37 -6.24
C GLN A 399 -8.92 4.68 -5.77
N PHE A 400 -7.66 4.62 -5.32
CA PHE A 400 -6.87 5.80 -4.92
C PHE A 400 -6.75 6.81 -6.07
N GLY A 401 -6.45 6.34 -7.28
CA GLY A 401 -6.37 7.18 -8.48
C GLY A 401 -7.70 7.89 -8.77
N LEU A 402 -8.81 7.16 -8.70
CA LEU A 402 -10.15 7.72 -8.94
C LEU A 402 -10.54 8.77 -7.89
N VAL A 403 -10.38 8.45 -6.60
CA VAL A 403 -10.75 9.35 -5.48
C VAL A 403 -9.90 10.61 -5.51
N SER A 404 -8.59 10.50 -5.75
CA SER A 404 -7.69 11.64 -5.86
C SER A 404 -8.01 12.53 -7.07
N ALA A 405 -8.36 11.94 -8.21
CA ALA A 405 -8.78 12.69 -9.39
C ALA A 405 -10.09 13.46 -9.15
N VAL A 406 -11.06 12.86 -8.50
CA VAL A 406 -12.32 13.54 -8.11
C VAL A 406 -12.02 14.63 -7.07
N GLY A 407 -11.10 14.41 -6.15
CA GLY A 407 -10.67 15.39 -5.16
C GLY A 407 -10.05 16.64 -5.80
N ILE A 408 -9.13 16.47 -6.78
CA ILE A 408 -8.50 17.63 -7.44
C ILE A 408 -9.49 18.41 -8.33
N VAL A 409 -10.44 17.73 -8.96
CA VAL A 409 -11.58 18.40 -9.65
C VAL A 409 -12.41 19.19 -8.64
N GLY A 410 -12.69 18.65 -7.46
CA GLY A 410 -13.34 19.34 -6.36
C GLY A 410 -12.55 20.58 -5.91
N ALA A 411 -11.24 20.47 -5.78
CA ALA A 411 -10.35 21.58 -5.44
C ALA A 411 -10.45 22.72 -6.49
N PHE A 412 -10.40 22.39 -7.77
CA PHE A 412 -10.60 23.36 -8.84
C PHE A 412 -11.99 24.05 -8.78
N VAL A 413 -13.05 23.30 -8.56
CA VAL A 413 -14.43 23.85 -8.44
C VAL A 413 -14.55 24.77 -7.21
N VAL A 414 -13.98 24.36 -6.08
CA VAL A 414 -14.04 25.13 -4.84
C VAL A 414 -13.16 26.38 -4.93
N PHE A 415 -11.88 26.22 -5.28
CA PHE A 415 -10.90 27.32 -5.26
C PHE A 415 -10.82 28.11 -6.56
N GLY A 416 -11.22 27.55 -7.68
CA GLY A 416 -11.32 28.26 -8.95
C GLY A 416 -12.64 29.02 -9.16
N LEU A 417 -13.74 28.58 -8.49
CA LEU A 417 -15.06 29.22 -8.68
C LEU A 417 -15.67 29.74 -7.39
N LEU A 418 -15.84 28.90 -6.36
CA LEU A 418 -16.60 29.25 -5.15
C LEU A 418 -15.84 30.27 -4.27
N VAL A 419 -14.63 29.94 -3.88
CA VAL A 419 -13.82 30.75 -2.95
C VAL A 419 -13.53 32.16 -3.49
N PRO A 420 -13.17 32.35 -4.78
CA PRO A 420 -13.01 33.68 -5.36
C PRO A 420 -14.29 34.56 -5.28
N ILE A 421 -15.45 33.95 -5.54
CA ILE A 421 -16.76 34.69 -5.43
C ILE A 421 -17.04 35.07 -3.97
N LEU A 422 -16.80 34.14 -3.02
CA LEU A 422 -16.98 34.42 -1.60
C LEU A 422 -16.02 35.50 -1.11
N LYS A 423 -14.77 35.50 -1.61
CA LYS A 423 -13.82 36.57 -1.29
C LYS A 423 -14.30 37.93 -1.80
N VAL A 424 -14.77 38.04 -3.02
CA VAL A 424 -15.32 39.29 -3.56
C VAL A 424 -16.49 39.81 -2.68
N GLU A 425 -17.43 38.95 -2.33
CA GLU A 425 -18.56 39.31 -1.46
C GLU A 425 -18.08 39.74 -0.05
N LEU A 426 -17.08 39.09 0.47
CA LEU A 426 -16.49 39.39 1.78
C LEU A 426 -15.76 40.75 1.76
N ASP A 427 -14.88 40.95 0.79
CA ASP A 427 -14.10 42.18 0.67
C ASP A 427 -15.00 43.38 0.41
N GLU A 428 -16.00 43.27 -0.47
CA GLU A 428 -16.99 44.36 -0.69
C GLU A 428 -17.76 44.75 0.59
N ARG A 429 -18.14 43.75 1.41
CA ARG A 429 -18.83 44.00 2.68
C ARG A 429 -17.94 44.62 3.73
N LEU A 430 -16.64 44.24 3.78
CA LEU A 430 -15.67 44.80 4.72
C LEU A 430 -15.25 46.21 4.31
N GLU A 431 -15.05 46.49 3.00
CA GLU A 431 -14.77 47.82 2.49
C GLU A 431 -15.96 48.80 2.70
N ALA A 432 -17.17 48.33 2.52
CA ALA A 432 -18.38 49.10 2.82
C ALA A 432 -18.48 49.50 4.31
N ARG A 433 -17.74 48.80 5.20
CA ARG A 433 -17.63 49.08 6.63
C ARG A 433 -16.36 49.91 6.99
N GLY A 434 -15.60 50.31 5.98
CA GLY A 434 -14.39 51.13 6.15
C GLY A 434 -13.10 50.38 6.36
N ALA A 435 -13.06 49.05 6.15
CA ALA A 435 -11.80 48.28 6.19
C ALA A 435 -11.07 48.44 4.86
N ASP A 436 -9.76 48.74 4.90
CA ASP A 436 -8.91 48.65 3.72
C ASP A 436 -8.51 47.20 3.51
N ARG A 437 -8.83 46.62 2.32
CA ARG A 437 -8.56 45.25 1.95
C ARG A 437 -7.43 45.11 0.93
N ARG A 438 -6.69 46.17 0.68
CA ARG A 438 -5.55 46.15 -0.24
C ARG A 438 -4.33 45.60 0.48
N ALA A 439 -3.69 44.61 -0.10
CA ALA A 439 -2.48 43.99 0.44
C ALA A 439 -1.46 43.74 -0.69
N PRO A 440 -0.14 43.88 -0.44
CA PRO A 440 0.86 43.59 -1.45
C PRO A 440 0.88 42.07 -1.77
N ALA A 441 1.19 41.75 -3.02
CA ALA A 441 1.44 40.35 -3.40
C ALA A 441 2.78 39.87 -2.81
N VAL A 442 2.85 38.64 -2.38
CA VAL A 442 4.08 38.04 -1.84
C VAL A 442 5.06 37.74 -2.97
N GLY A 443 6.32 38.12 -2.81
CA GLY A 443 7.40 37.78 -3.75
C GLY A 443 7.76 38.89 -4.77
N THR A 444 7.09 40.05 -4.74
CA THR A 444 7.37 41.17 -5.65
C THR A 444 8.51 42.08 -5.17
N GLU A 445 8.95 41.97 -3.92
CA GLU A 445 10.06 42.77 -3.37
C GLU A 445 11.41 42.07 -3.65
N GLY A 446 12.35 42.79 -4.32
CA GLY A 446 13.71 42.33 -4.62
C GLY A 446 14.46 41.91 -3.34
N GLY A 447 15.12 40.75 -3.38
CA GLY A 447 15.81 40.19 -2.23
C GLY A 447 16.72 39.02 -2.58
N ARG A 448 17.12 38.24 -1.58
CA ARG A 448 17.94 37.02 -1.74
C ARG A 448 17.32 36.00 -2.71
N LEU A 449 16.00 35.96 -2.81
CA LEU A 449 15.26 35.08 -3.71
C LEU A 449 15.52 35.44 -5.19
N THR A 450 15.46 36.72 -5.54
CA THR A 450 15.76 37.19 -6.91
C THR A 450 17.20 36.85 -7.30
N ALA A 451 18.14 36.94 -6.36
CA ALA A 451 19.53 36.52 -6.60
C ALA A 451 19.67 35.02 -6.84
N LEU A 452 18.91 34.21 -6.14
CA LEU A 452 18.88 32.73 -6.32
C LEU A 452 18.32 32.33 -7.71
N LEU A 453 17.23 32.95 -8.13
CA LEU A 453 16.58 32.71 -9.43
C LEU A 453 17.42 33.29 -10.63
N ALA A 454 18.27 34.25 -10.37
CA ALA A 454 19.16 34.81 -11.40
C ALA A 454 20.24 33.82 -11.87
N VAL A 455 20.71 32.92 -11.00
CA VAL A 455 21.76 31.95 -11.32
C VAL A 455 21.38 31.02 -12.47
N PRO A 456 20.25 30.27 -12.41
CA PRO A 456 19.83 29.42 -13.51
C PRO A 456 19.48 30.19 -14.79
N LEU A 457 18.92 31.38 -14.68
CA LEU A 457 18.63 32.24 -15.81
C LEU A 457 19.91 32.66 -16.56
N VAL A 458 20.95 33.08 -15.85
CA VAL A 458 22.26 33.42 -16.45
C VAL A 458 22.91 32.19 -17.09
N ALA A 459 22.82 31.03 -16.45
CA ALA A 459 23.31 29.76 -17.01
C ALA A 459 22.57 29.39 -18.30
N ALA A 460 21.25 29.50 -18.33
CA ALA A 460 20.41 29.23 -19.50
C ALA A 460 20.72 30.13 -20.68
N ARG A 461 21.03 31.45 -20.43
CA ARG A 461 21.41 32.40 -21.44
C ARG A 461 22.84 32.16 -21.98
N ARG A 462 23.80 31.86 -21.08
CA ARG A 462 25.22 31.71 -21.47
C ARG A 462 25.52 30.40 -22.15
N SER A 463 24.90 29.29 -21.68
CA SER A 463 25.20 27.96 -22.16
C SER A 463 23.98 27.03 -22.02
N PRO A 464 22.90 27.25 -22.81
CA PRO A 464 21.71 26.41 -22.71
C PRO A 464 22.04 24.93 -22.98
N LYS A 465 22.93 24.64 -23.95
CA LYS A 465 23.39 23.26 -24.20
C LYS A 465 24.18 22.66 -23.04
N GLY A 466 24.93 23.49 -22.30
CA GLY A 466 25.66 23.05 -21.11
C GLY A 466 24.76 22.66 -19.96
N VAL A 467 23.69 23.45 -19.71
CA VAL A 467 22.66 23.11 -18.69
C VAL A 467 21.96 21.80 -19.07
N LEU A 468 21.58 21.64 -20.33
CA LEU A 468 20.92 20.39 -20.79
C LEU A 468 21.86 19.19 -20.73
N ALA A 469 23.16 19.37 -21.05
CA ALA A 469 24.14 18.29 -20.92
C ALA A 469 24.32 17.89 -19.44
N ALA A 470 24.39 18.86 -18.53
CA ALA A 470 24.47 18.59 -17.10
C ALA A 470 23.21 17.88 -16.58
N ALA A 471 22.00 18.35 -16.96
CA ALA A 471 20.75 17.69 -16.62
C ALA A 471 20.70 16.25 -17.17
N LEU A 472 21.15 16.01 -18.41
CA LEU A 472 21.21 14.68 -19.00
C LEU A 472 22.19 13.77 -18.23
N VAL A 473 23.36 14.25 -17.83
CA VAL A 473 24.30 13.47 -17.01
C VAL A 473 23.67 13.05 -15.69
N VAL A 474 23.02 13.99 -14.98
CA VAL A 474 22.31 13.69 -13.73
C VAL A 474 21.23 12.63 -13.98
N THR A 475 20.47 12.78 -15.07
CA THR A 475 19.41 11.82 -15.45
C THR A 475 19.96 10.43 -15.76
N LEU A 476 21.10 10.33 -16.46
CA LEU A 476 21.73 9.05 -16.77
C LEU A 476 22.27 8.35 -15.51
N VAL A 477 22.87 9.12 -14.60
CA VAL A 477 23.34 8.58 -13.31
C VAL A 477 22.17 8.11 -12.45
N ALA A 478 21.12 8.93 -12.33
CA ALA A 478 19.92 8.57 -11.58
C ALA A 478 19.17 7.39 -12.20
N GLY A 479 19.04 7.37 -13.54
CA GLY A 479 18.41 6.26 -14.27
C GLY A 479 19.19 4.95 -14.18
N GLY A 480 20.53 5.02 -14.05
CA GLY A 480 21.35 3.82 -13.76
C GLY A 480 21.04 3.23 -12.40
N GLY A 481 20.75 4.08 -11.38
CA GLY A 481 20.30 3.63 -10.08
C GLY A 481 18.89 3.03 -10.07
N ALA A 482 18.02 3.44 -11.00
CA ALA A 482 16.64 2.93 -11.05
C ALA A 482 16.55 1.40 -11.25
N ALA A 483 17.55 0.81 -11.92
CA ALA A 483 17.62 -0.65 -12.13
C ALA A 483 17.97 -1.46 -10.87
N THR A 484 18.31 -0.79 -9.77
CA THR A 484 18.63 -1.41 -8.47
C THR A 484 17.55 -1.13 -7.42
N VAL A 485 16.40 -0.59 -7.81
CA VAL A 485 15.27 -0.41 -6.90
C VAL A 485 14.49 -1.72 -6.85
N ASP A 486 14.43 -2.30 -5.68
CA ASP A 486 13.67 -3.53 -5.43
C ASP A 486 12.15 -3.25 -5.47
N THR A 487 11.39 -4.29 -5.75
CA THR A 487 9.92 -4.23 -5.67
C THR A 487 9.48 -5.24 -4.63
N THR A 488 8.82 -4.77 -3.58
CA THR A 488 8.36 -5.61 -2.47
C THR A 488 6.87 -5.41 -2.22
N PHE A 489 6.23 -6.49 -1.77
CA PHE A 489 4.90 -6.47 -1.20
C PHE A 489 4.84 -7.51 -0.08
N GLU A 490 5.50 -7.20 1.02
CA GLU A 490 5.47 -8.04 2.22
C GLU A 490 4.47 -7.44 3.23
N GLN A 491 3.78 -8.30 3.97
CA GLN A 491 2.80 -7.86 4.96
C GLN A 491 3.49 -7.12 6.10
N GLU A 492 4.68 -7.56 6.46
CA GLU A 492 5.54 -6.97 7.48
C GLU A 492 5.91 -5.52 7.17
N ASP A 493 6.11 -5.17 5.89
CA ASP A 493 6.38 -3.79 5.44
C ASP A 493 5.28 -2.79 5.81
N LEU A 494 4.06 -3.28 6.05
CA LEU A 494 2.90 -2.46 6.41
C LEU A 494 2.71 -2.31 7.93
N LEU A 495 3.46 -3.09 8.72
CA LEU A 495 3.45 -3.01 10.18
C LEU A 495 4.34 -1.88 10.69
N VAL A 496 4.14 -1.48 11.92
CA VAL A 496 4.99 -0.48 12.60
C VAL A 496 6.16 -1.22 13.24
N GLU A 497 7.39 -0.87 12.82
CA GLU A 497 8.62 -1.46 13.38
C GLU A 497 8.86 -1.02 14.84
N GLU A 498 8.94 0.29 15.04
CA GLU A 498 9.05 0.89 16.38
C GLU A 498 8.36 2.25 16.41
N THR A 499 7.75 2.58 17.54
CA THR A 499 7.20 3.92 17.73
C THR A 499 8.36 4.91 17.94
N PRO A 500 8.48 5.98 17.12
CA PRO A 500 9.58 6.94 17.27
C PRO A 500 9.57 7.64 18.63
N GLU A 501 10.72 7.71 19.33
CA GLU A 501 10.88 8.30 20.67
C GLU A 501 10.31 9.72 20.80
N TRP A 502 10.28 10.52 19.70
CA TRP A 502 9.73 11.87 19.76
C TRP A 502 8.19 11.91 19.92
N MET A 503 7.51 10.79 19.69
CA MET A 503 6.06 10.66 19.87
C MET A 503 5.70 10.38 21.33
N ASP A 504 6.67 9.91 22.14
CA ASP A 504 6.50 9.73 23.56
C ASP A 504 6.21 11.09 24.21
N GLY A 505 5.16 11.16 24.96
CA GLY A 505 4.74 12.40 25.62
C GLY A 505 3.88 13.34 24.79
N LEU A 506 3.34 12.91 23.62
CA LEU A 506 2.29 13.64 22.91
C LEU A 506 0.94 13.63 23.64
N GLY A 507 0.87 12.97 24.80
CA GLY A 507 -0.31 12.89 25.64
C GLY A 507 -1.47 12.16 24.95
N PRO A 508 -2.60 12.82 24.65
CA PRO A 508 -3.75 12.15 24.02
C PRO A 508 -3.50 11.72 22.57
N LEU A 509 -2.40 12.13 21.95
CA LEU A 509 -1.98 11.78 20.60
C LEU A 509 -0.79 10.82 20.60
N GLU A 510 -0.41 10.29 21.74
CA GLU A 510 0.63 9.28 21.88
C GLU A 510 0.13 7.98 21.24
N PRO A 511 0.87 7.41 20.27
CA PRO A 511 0.49 6.16 19.64
C PRO A 511 0.49 5.00 20.62
N GLY A 512 -0.27 3.94 20.30
CA GLY A 512 -0.22 2.69 21.04
C GLY A 512 1.15 1.98 20.90
N ASN A 513 1.34 0.92 21.67
CA ASN A 513 2.45 0.00 21.49
C ASN A 513 2.15 -0.97 20.34
N TYR A 514 3.12 -1.20 19.47
CA TYR A 514 3.05 -2.08 18.31
C TYR A 514 4.15 -3.12 18.44
N THR A 515 3.78 -4.39 18.33
CA THR A 515 4.70 -5.51 18.54
C THR A 515 4.56 -6.60 17.48
N ALA A 516 3.60 -6.50 16.56
CA ALA A 516 3.30 -7.56 15.60
C ALA A 516 4.50 -7.87 14.69
N GLN A 517 5.23 -6.84 14.21
CA GLN A 517 6.40 -7.06 13.37
C GLN A 517 7.53 -7.76 14.13
N GLU A 518 7.84 -7.31 15.35
CA GLU A 518 8.85 -7.93 16.20
C GLU A 518 8.46 -9.38 16.54
N ASN A 519 7.18 -9.61 16.84
CA ASN A 519 6.64 -10.93 17.15
C ASN A 519 6.72 -11.88 15.95
N ILE A 520 6.39 -11.41 14.73
CA ILE A 520 6.53 -12.20 13.51
C ILE A 520 8.00 -12.57 13.30
N ALA A 521 8.91 -11.60 13.34
CA ALA A 521 10.34 -11.84 13.16
C ALA A 521 10.94 -12.78 14.24
N PHE A 522 10.40 -12.75 15.47
CA PHE A 522 10.78 -13.70 16.52
C PHE A 522 10.32 -15.11 16.17
N VAL A 523 9.06 -15.26 15.78
CA VAL A 523 8.46 -16.56 15.47
C VAL A 523 9.11 -17.20 14.25
N ASP A 524 9.43 -16.44 13.21
CA ASP A 524 10.14 -16.91 12.03
C ASP A 524 11.52 -17.48 12.37
N ARG A 525 12.19 -16.87 13.34
CA ARG A 525 13.53 -17.30 13.73
C ARG A 525 13.54 -18.49 14.69
N GLU A 526 12.58 -18.51 15.64
CA GLU A 526 12.62 -19.42 16.80
C GLU A 526 11.65 -20.60 16.71
N THR A 527 10.74 -20.59 15.73
CA THR A 527 9.73 -21.65 15.60
C THR A 527 9.58 -22.11 14.16
N TYR A 528 9.06 -23.33 13.97
CA TYR A 528 8.70 -23.82 12.64
C TYR A 528 7.34 -23.32 12.12
N ILE A 529 6.65 -22.44 12.85
CA ILE A 529 5.31 -21.93 12.48
C ILE A 529 5.35 -21.19 11.14
N TYR A 530 6.33 -20.30 10.97
CA TYR A 530 6.52 -19.49 9.77
C TYR A 530 7.68 -19.99 8.89
N SER A 531 8.71 -20.65 9.47
CA SER A 531 9.73 -21.32 8.66
C SER A 531 9.13 -22.43 7.79
N GLY A 532 7.94 -22.90 8.15
CA GLY A 532 7.11 -23.79 7.33
C GLY A 532 6.05 -23.04 6.52
N THR A 533 6.38 -21.94 5.81
CA THR A 533 5.47 -21.31 4.86
C THR A 533 5.03 -22.32 3.80
N THR A 534 3.73 -22.41 3.55
CA THR A 534 3.18 -23.43 2.63
C THR A 534 2.85 -22.80 1.28
N THR A 535 3.41 -23.38 0.22
CA THR A 535 2.97 -23.13 -1.15
C THR A 535 2.17 -24.34 -1.67
N GLN A 536 1.39 -24.14 -2.72
CA GLN A 536 0.49 -25.18 -3.23
C GLN A 536 0.47 -25.13 -4.77
N ILE A 537 0.17 -26.25 -5.39
CA ILE A 537 -0.08 -26.31 -6.82
C ILE A 537 -1.50 -26.86 -7.02
N LEU A 538 -2.37 -26.03 -7.58
CA LEU A 538 -3.72 -26.41 -7.98
C LEU A 538 -3.69 -26.94 -9.40
N VAL A 539 -4.08 -28.20 -9.58
CA VAL A 539 -4.25 -28.83 -10.90
C VAL A 539 -5.74 -28.92 -11.19
N ARG A 540 -6.20 -28.45 -12.35
CA ARG A 540 -7.61 -28.48 -12.78
C ARG A 540 -7.76 -28.99 -14.20
N GLY A 541 -8.88 -29.66 -14.46
CA GLY A 541 -9.24 -30.18 -15.78
C GLY A 541 -9.64 -31.64 -15.75
N ASP A 542 -9.27 -32.40 -16.79
CA ASP A 542 -9.51 -33.84 -16.86
C ASP A 542 -8.50 -34.63 -16.00
N VAL A 543 -8.69 -34.55 -14.68
CA VAL A 543 -7.79 -35.20 -13.72
C VAL A 543 -7.89 -36.72 -13.68
N THR A 544 -8.81 -37.29 -14.46
CA THR A 544 -8.96 -38.75 -14.61
C THR A 544 -8.22 -39.31 -15.82
N ALA A 545 -7.56 -38.47 -16.62
CA ALA A 545 -6.72 -38.92 -17.74
C ALA A 545 -5.55 -39.76 -17.23
N ASN A 546 -5.19 -40.81 -17.98
CA ASN A 546 -4.27 -41.84 -17.52
C ASN A 546 -2.86 -41.35 -17.14
N ASP A 547 -2.40 -40.25 -17.76
CA ASP A 547 -1.07 -39.63 -17.51
C ASP A 547 -1.08 -38.52 -16.47
N THR A 548 -2.24 -38.27 -15.81
CA THR A 548 -2.37 -37.16 -14.87
C THR A 548 -1.47 -37.33 -13.64
N LEU A 549 -1.48 -38.50 -13.01
CA LEU A 549 -0.68 -38.72 -11.83
C LEU A 549 0.82 -38.76 -12.12
N ASP A 550 1.24 -39.28 -13.29
CA ASP A 550 2.63 -39.18 -13.75
C ASP A 550 3.11 -37.72 -13.84
N ARG A 551 2.25 -36.84 -14.35
CA ARG A 551 2.53 -35.40 -14.42
C ARG A 551 2.55 -34.76 -13.03
N VAL A 552 1.66 -35.16 -12.13
CA VAL A 552 1.65 -34.71 -10.72
C VAL A 552 2.92 -35.19 -10.01
N GLN A 553 3.40 -36.39 -10.27
CA GLN A 553 4.68 -36.88 -9.75
C GLN A 553 5.85 -36.05 -10.30
N ALA A 554 5.86 -35.77 -11.60
CA ALA A 554 6.88 -34.92 -12.20
C ALA A 554 6.89 -33.49 -11.63
N ALA A 555 5.72 -32.94 -11.28
CA ALA A 555 5.57 -31.66 -10.58
C ALA A 555 6.18 -31.72 -9.18
N SER A 556 5.82 -32.75 -8.40
CA SER A 556 6.37 -32.99 -7.06
C SER A 556 7.90 -33.17 -7.10
N ASP A 557 8.41 -33.93 -8.06
CA ASP A 557 9.85 -34.10 -8.26
C ASP A 557 10.56 -32.80 -8.67
N THR A 558 9.86 -31.91 -9.38
CA THR A 558 10.42 -30.62 -9.77
C THR A 558 10.47 -29.70 -8.56
N ALA A 559 9.40 -29.65 -7.76
CA ALA A 559 9.40 -28.93 -6.48
C ALA A 559 10.53 -29.42 -5.56
N ASN A 560 10.64 -30.73 -5.37
CA ASN A 560 11.65 -31.37 -4.49
C ASN A 560 13.12 -31.13 -4.91
N ARG A 561 13.36 -30.65 -6.12
CA ARG A 561 14.73 -30.27 -6.56
C ARG A 561 15.06 -28.81 -6.27
N SER A 562 14.10 -28.03 -5.80
CA SER A 562 14.27 -26.63 -5.44
C SER A 562 14.99 -26.50 -4.10
N ASP A 563 15.83 -25.49 -3.99
CA ASP A 563 16.54 -25.17 -2.74
C ASP A 563 15.58 -24.57 -1.69
N SER A 564 14.42 -24.05 -2.13
CA SER A 564 13.42 -23.41 -1.26
C SER A 564 12.48 -24.41 -0.57
N VAL A 565 12.48 -25.71 -0.93
CA VAL A 565 11.61 -26.70 -0.29
C VAL A 565 12.11 -27.07 1.09
N LEU A 566 11.22 -27.08 2.06
CA LEU A 566 11.54 -27.47 3.43
C LEU A 566 12.01 -28.94 3.49
N ILE A 567 13.19 -29.13 4.07
CA ILE A 567 13.75 -30.44 4.35
C ILE A 567 13.44 -30.80 5.81
N LEU A 568 12.80 -31.93 6.01
CA LEU A 568 12.49 -32.45 7.34
C LEU A 568 13.76 -32.93 8.07
N PRO A 569 13.72 -33.05 9.42
CA PRO A 569 14.88 -33.50 10.20
C PRO A 569 15.45 -34.90 9.87
N ASP A 570 14.72 -35.70 9.14
CA ASP A 570 15.11 -37.02 8.63
C ASP A 570 15.75 -37.00 7.23
N ASP A 571 16.07 -35.79 6.72
CA ASP A 571 16.58 -35.51 5.38
C ASP A 571 15.55 -35.81 4.23
N THR A 572 14.26 -35.91 4.52
CA THR A 572 13.19 -36.04 3.51
C THR A 572 12.58 -34.70 3.14
N ASN A 573 12.03 -34.57 1.92
CA ASN A 573 11.31 -33.38 1.49
C ASN A 573 9.89 -33.35 2.10
N ALA A 574 9.46 -32.18 2.54
CA ALA A 574 8.16 -32.00 3.16
C ALA A 574 6.97 -31.98 2.15
N THR A 575 7.22 -32.11 0.84
CA THR A 575 6.21 -32.07 -0.21
C THR A 575 5.20 -33.21 -0.06
N GLN A 576 3.91 -32.83 -0.11
CA GLN A 576 2.78 -33.76 -0.06
C GLN A 576 2.01 -33.72 -1.39
N SER A 577 1.65 -34.88 -1.90
CA SER A 577 0.87 -34.99 -3.14
C SER A 577 -0.24 -36.02 -2.99
N PRO A 578 -1.28 -36.01 -3.85
CA PRO A 578 -2.29 -37.04 -3.84
C PRO A 578 -1.69 -38.47 -3.96
N ILE A 579 -0.58 -38.61 -4.69
CA ILE A 579 0.11 -39.88 -4.89
C ILE A 579 0.72 -40.39 -3.58
N ARG A 580 1.47 -39.52 -2.90
CA ARG A 580 2.10 -39.86 -1.62
C ARG A 580 1.04 -40.28 -0.58
N VAL A 581 0.00 -39.45 -0.42
CA VAL A 581 -1.07 -39.76 0.54
C VAL A 581 -1.83 -41.06 0.21
N MET A 582 -2.09 -41.30 -1.08
CA MET A 582 -2.69 -42.59 -1.52
C MET A 582 -1.76 -43.75 -1.31
N ALA A 583 -0.43 -43.60 -1.50
CA ALA A 583 0.54 -44.66 -1.23
C ALA A 583 0.62 -44.99 0.26
N ASP A 584 0.70 -43.99 1.14
CA ASP A 584 0.67 -44.17 2.59
C ASP A 584 -0.62 -44.90 3.04
N LEU A 585 -1.78 -44.48 2.51
CA LEU A 585 -3.04 -45.17 2.79
C LEU A 585 -3.07 -46.60 2.27
N ALA A 586 -2.43 -46.91 1.13
CA ALA A 586 -2.34 -48.24 0.59
C ALA A 586 -1.51 -49.20 1.48
N ASP A 587 -0.54 -48.68 2.22
CA ASP A 587 0.22 -49.45 3.20
C ASP A 587 -0.64 -49.84 4.42
N ASP A 588 -1.63 -49.01 4.77
CA ASP A 588 -2.49 -49.22 5.93
C ASP A 588 -3.83 -49.92 5.60
N ASP A 589 -4.40 -49.72 4.40
CA ASP A 589 -5.68 -50.29 3.97
C ASP A 589 -5.50 -51.30 2.82
N ALA A 590 -5.65 -52.60 3.13
CA ALA A 590 -5.46 -53.67 2.18
C ALA A 590 -6.48 -53.65 1.01
N ALA A 591 -7.71 -53.13 1.21
CA ALA A 591 -8.74 -53.04 0.17
C ALA A 591 -8.43 -51.92 -0.81
N PHE A 592 -7.96 -50.79 -0.30
CA PHE A 592 -7.46 -49.68 -1.12
C PHE A 592 -6.20 -50.08 -1.90
N ASN A 593 -5.26 -50.77 -1.24
CA ASN A 593 -4.01 -51.27 -1.84
C ASN A 593 -4.28 -52.17 -3.08
N GLU A 594 -5.29 -53.04 -3.04
CA GLU A 594 -5.65 -53.87 -4.21
C GLU A 594 -6.04 -53.02 -5.43
N THR A 595 -6.81 -51.92 -5.21
CA THR A 595 -7.22 -51.01 -6.29
C THR A 595 -6.08 -50.13 -6.78
N PHE A 596 -5.30 -49.59 -5.86
CA PHE A 596 -4.16 -48.74 -6.13
C PHE A 596 -3.08 -49.47 -6.97
N THR A 597 -2.64 -50.63 -6.49
CA THR A 597 -1.64 -51.46 -7.19
C THR A 597 -2.14 -52.00 -8.53
N ALA A 598 -3.45 -52.33 -8.65
CA ALA A 598 -4.02 -52.77 -9.93
C ALA A 598 -4.08 -51.68 -11.00
N ALA A 599 -4.08 -50.43 -10.57
CA ALA A 599 -4.06 -49.23 -11.45
C ALA A 599 -2.65 -48.80 -11.85
N ASP A 600 -1.61 -49.26 -11.18
CA ASP A 600 -0.19 -49.05 -11.50
C ASP A 600 0.24 -50.20 -12.48
N THR A 601 0.35 -49.87 -13.78
CA THR A 601 0.58 -50.92 -14.79
C THR A 601 2.05 -51.15 -15.12
N ASP A 602 2.93 -50.20 -14.81
CA ASP A 602 4.37 -50.32 -15.04
C ASP A 602 5.19 -50.61 -13.77
N GLY A 603 4.57 -50.45 -12.60
CA GLY A 603 5.15 -50.83 -11.31
C GLY A 603 6.10 -49.80 -10.71
N ASP A 604 5.89 -48.55 -11.03
CA ASP A 604 6.66 -47.42 -10.50
C ASP A 604 6.07 -46.80 -9.22
N GLY A 605 4.89 -47.28 -8.79
CA GLY A 605 4.20 -46.77 -7.61
C GLY A 605 3.17 -45.68 -7.90
N VAL A 606 2.97 -45.30 -9.16
CA VAL A 606 2.02 -44.29 -9.60
C VAL A 606 0.90 -44.90 -10.43
N PRO A 607 -0.37 -44.81 -10.03
CA PRO A 607 -1.48 -45.30 -10.84
C PRO A 607 -1.56 -44.57 -12.19
N ASP A 608 -1.53 -45.34 -13.29
CA ASP A 608 -1.55 -44.84 -14.67
C ASP A 608 -2.79 -45.26 -15.47
N ARG A 609 -3.74 -45.92 -14.81
CA ARG A 609 -4.97 -46.45 -15.44
C ARG A 609 -6.16 -46.37 -14.49
N ASN A 610 -7.33 -46.07 -15.07
CA ASN A 610 -8.61 -46.13 -14.38
C ASN A 610 -8.63 -45.28 -13.09
N LEU A 611 -8.11 -44.05 -13.18
CA LEU A 611 -7.92 -43.14 -12.05
C LEU A 611 -9.22 -42.81 -11.34
N GLU A 612 -10.36 -42.78 -12.06
CA GLU A 612 -11.69 -42.59 -11.45
C GLU A 612 -11.97 -43.66 -10.38
N ALA A 613 -11.66 -44.94 -10.64
CA ALA A 613 -11.85 -45.98 -9.65
C ALA A 613 -10.86 -45.91 -8.48
N VAL A 614 -9.65 -45.41 -8.71
CA VAL A 614 -8.67 -45.15 -7.65
C VAL A 614 -9.18 -44.03 -6.72
N TYR A 615 -9.71 -42.94 -7.31
CA TYR A 615 -10.28 -41.84 -6.52
C TYR A 615 -11.56 -42.25 -5.78
N ASP A 616 -12.45 -43.08 -6.39
CA ASP A 616 -13.61 -43.63 -5.72
C ASP A 616 -13.21 -44.48 -4.51
N ALA A 617 -12.20 -45.36 -4.65
CA ALA A 617 -11.65 -46.15 -3.56
C ALA A 617 -10.97 -45.30 -2.48
N PHE A 618 -10.30 -44.24 -2.87
CA PHE A 618 -9.69 -43.27 -1.94
C PHE A 618 -10.76 -42.58 -1.08
N TYR A 619 -11.84 -42.11 -1.69
CA TYR A 619 -12.98 -41.54 -0.97
C TYR A 619 -13.73 -42.56 -0.07
N GLU A 620 -13.72 -43.85 -0.43
CA GLU A 620 -14.31 -44.90 0.39
C GLU A 620 -13.45 -45.23 1.62
N ALA A 621 -12.10 -45.25 1.44
CA ALA A 621 -11.15 -45.56 2.50
C ALA A 621 -10.88 -44.33 3.42
N SER A 622 -10.90 -43.13 2.88
CA SER A 622 -10.68 -41.86 3.63
C SER A 622 -11.75 -40.81 3.28
N PRO A 623 -12.99 -40.96 3.77
CA PRO A 623 -14.10 -40.06 3.40
C PRO A 623 -13.86 -38.57 3.77
N ASP A 624 -13.16 -38.32 4.86
CA ASP A 624 -12.92 -37.00 5.39
C ASP A 624 -11.61 -36.39 4.86
N GLY A 625 -10.63 -37.22 4.45
CA GLY A 625 -9.31 -36.76 3.98
C GLY A 625 -9.18 -36.64 2.46
N ALA A 626 -9.88 -37.49 1.69
CA ALA A 626 -9.71 -37.55 0.23
C ALA A 626 -10.05 -36.22 -0.47
N GLY A 627 -11.06 -35.50 0.03
CA GLY A 627 -11.49 -34.22 -0.52
C GLY A 627 -10.44 -33.11 -0.46
N THR A 628 -9.47 -33.19 0.43
CA THR A 628 -8.34 -32.26 0.55
C THR A 628 -7.40 -32.37 -0.65
N TRP A 629 -7.26 -33.55 -1.22
CA TRP A 629 -6.27 -33.86 -2.27
C TRP A 629 -6.86 -33.96 -3.64
N VAL A 630 -8.10 -34.47 -3.72
CA VAL A 630 -8.84 -34.75 -4.96
C VAL A 630 -10.23 -34.18 -4.84
N HIS A 631 -10.55 -33.13 -5.58
CA HIS A 631 -11.85 -32.49 -5.52
C HIS A 631 -12.82 -33.07 -6.54
N ARG A 632 -14.08 -33.28 -6.08
CA ARG A 632 -15.18 -33.80 -6.89
C ARG A 632 -16.37 -32.82 -6.89
N GLU A 633 -16.77 -32.38 -8.10
CA GLU A 633 -17.92 -31.50 -8.30
C GLU A 633 -18.99 -32.21 -9.15
N ASP A 634 -20.26 -32.23 -8.71
CA ASP A 634 -21.37 -32.90 -9.38
C ASP A 634 -21.14 -34.40 -9.74
N GLY A 635 -20.22 -35.06 -9.03
CA GLY A 635 -19.84 -36.43 -9.24
C GLY A 635 -18.69 -36.70 -10.19
N GLU A 636 -18.10 -35.66 -10.79
CA GLU A 636 -16.91 -35.71 -11.63
C GLU A 636 -15.70 -35.20 -10.86
N TYR A 637 -14.52 -35.79 -11.05
CA TYR A 637 -13.26 -35.34 -10.46
C TYR A 637 -12.67 -34.23 -11.32
N VAL A 638 -12.44 -33.04 -10.71
CA VAL A 638 -12.13 -31.81 -11.46
C VAL A 638 -10.85 -31.11 -11.04
N ALA A 639 -10.30 -31.46 -9.85
CA ALA A 639 -9.07 -30.85 -9.38
C ALA A 639 -8.24 -31.77 -8.47
N LEU A 640 -6.92 -31.57 -8.48
CA LEU A 640 -5.94 -32.15 -7.55
C LEU A 640 -5.13 -31.02 -6.88
N ARG A 641 -4.64 -31.29 -5.67
CA ARG A 641 -3.81 -30.36 -4.89
C ARG A 641 -2.48 -31.03 -4.57
N ILE A 642 -1.38 -30.29 -4.79
CA ILE A 642 -0.05 -30.62 -4.27
C ILE A 642 0.30 -29.55 -3.25
N VAL A 643 0.83 -29.93 -2.11
CA VAL A 643 1.27 -29.02 -1.05
C VAL A 643 2.79 -29.08 -0.97
N VAL A 644 3.41 -27.91 -1.04
CA VAL A 644 4.86 -27.75 -1.06
C VAL A 644 5.27 -26.79 0.07
N PRO A 645 5.59 -27.31 1.26
CA PRO A 645 6.14 -26.50 2.32
C PRO A 645 7.50 -25.98 1.92
N VAL A 646 7.78 -24.71 2.21
CA VAL A 646 9.03 -24.03 1.82
C VAL A 646 9.70 -23.42 3.05
N ASP A 647 11.01 -23.23 2.98
CA ASP A 647 11.76 -22.53 4.02
C ASP A 647 11.38 -21.04 4.03
N GLY A 648 10.68 -20.62 5.07
CA GLY A 648 10.22 -19.24 5.27
C GLY A 648 11.34 -18.21 5.49
N THR A 649 12.59 -18.66 5.65
CA THR A 649 13.76 -17.78 5.72
C THR A 649 14.26 -17.33 4.35
N GLU A 650 13.80 -18.01 3.28
CA GLU A 650 14.08 -17.62 1.91
C GLU A 650 13.18 -16.44 1.49
N SER A 651 13.70 -15.61 0.59
CA SER A 651 12.93 -14.46 0.09
C SER A 651 11.75 -14.90 -0.80
N GLU A 652 10.61 -14.20 -0.71
CA GLU A 652 9.42 -14.50 -1.53
C GLU A 652 9.71 -14.56 -3.05
N PRO A 653 10.55 -13.68 -3.65
CA PRO A 653 10.96 -13.80 -5.04
C PRO A 653 11.68 -15.12 -5.35
N ALA A 654 12.57 -15.60 -4.44
CA ALA A 654 13.30 -16.86 -4.62
C ALA A 654 12.33 -18.04 -4.55
N ILE A 655 11.44 -18.08 -3.56
CA ILE A 655 10.39 -19.09 -3.44
C ILE A 655 9.52 -19.13 -4.71
N ALA A 656 9.09 -17.99 -5.21
CA ALA A 656 8.25 -17.94 -6.40
C ALA A 656 9.00 -18.38 -7.67
N GLU A 657 10.29 -18.01 -7.82
CA GLU A 657 11.14 -18.45 -8.95
C GLU A 657 11.35 -19.97 -8.93
N ASP A 658 11.47 -20.54 -7.74
CA ASP A 658 11.71 -21.97 -7.53
C ASP A 658 10.46 -22.85 -7.68
N ILE A 659 9.32 -22.40 -7.17
CA ILE A 659 8.12 -23.23 -7.09
C ILE A 659 7.20 -23.09 -8.31
N ARG A 660 7.10 -21.91 -8.94
CA ARG A 660 6.27 -21.74 -10.17
C ARG A 660 6.60 -22.73 -11.29
N PRO A 661 7.89 -23.04 -11.56
CA PRO A 661 8.23 -24.04 -12.59
C PRO A 661 7.74 -25.46 -12.27
N ALA A 662 7.45 -25.76 -11.01
CA ALA A 662 6.91 -27.09 -10.63
C ALA A 662 5.48 -27.34 -11.18
N ALA A 663 4.75 -26.29 -11.55
CA ALA A 663 3.44 -26.43 -12.21
C ALA A 663 3.56 -26.78 -13.71
N GLU A 664 4.68 -26.45 -14.38
CA GLU A 664 4.86 -26.63 -15.84
C GLU A 664 4.69 -28.08 -16.33
N PRO A 665 5.19 -29.13 -15.63
CA PRO A 665 5.02 -30.51 -16.09
C PRO A 665 3.55 -30.94 -16.22
N VAL A 666 2.67 -30.33 -15.44
CA VAL A 666 1.23 -30.65 -15.45
C VAL A 666 0.47 -29.84 -16.49
N ASP A 667 0.88 -28.60 -16.76
CA ASP A 667 0.14 -27.69 -17.61
C ASP A 667 0.10 -28.17 -19.08
N GLY A 668 -1.11 -28.18 -19.69
CA GLY A 668 -1.34 -28.60 -21.07
C GLY A 668 -2.21 -29.86 -21.20
N GLU A 669 -2.61 -30.19 -22.46
CA GLU A 669 -3.40 -31.38 -22.83
C GLU A 669 -4.68 -31.60 -22.00
N GLY A 670 -5.41 -30.53 -21.67
CA GLY A 670 -6.69 -30.63 -20.94
C GLY A 670 -6.54 -30.41 -19.42
N LEU A 671 -5.33 -30.23 -18.93
CA LEU A 671 -5.02 -29.84 -17.56
C LEU A 671 -4.47 -28.41 -17.51
N SER A 672 -4.72 -27.69 -16.42
CA SER A 672 -4.08 -26.45 -16.07
C SER A 672 -3.53 -26.54 -14.65
N ALA A 673 -2.31 -26.07 -14.43
CA ALA A 673 -1.68 -26.06 -13.12
C ALA A 673 -1.24 -24.63 -12.76
N ILE A 674 -1.52 -24.21 -11.52
CA ILE A 674 -1.16 -22.90 -11.01
C ILE A 674 -0.54 -23.10 -9.61
N ALA A 675 0.69 -22.64 -9.48
CA ALA A 675 1.34 -22.54 -8.18
C ALA A 675 0.77 -21.34 -7.41
N THR A 676 0.46 -21.51 -6.13
CA THR A 676 -0.12 -20.48 -5.24
C THR A 676 0.43 -20.64 -3.82
N GLY A 677 -0.05 -19.84 -2.92
CA GLY A 677 0.41 -19.68 -1.54
C GLY A 677 0.91 -18.28 -1.28
N GLN A 678 1.03 -17.88 -0.03
CA GLN A 678 1.29 -16.50 0.35
C GLN A 678 2.53 -15.87 -0.34
N PRO A 679 3.73 -16.50 -0.37
CA PRO A 679 4.90 -15.92 -1.04
C PRO A 679 4.68 -15.72 -2.54
N ILE A 680 4.04 -16.69 -3.20
CA ILE A 680 3.80 -16.64 -4.64
C ILE A 680 2.77 -15.56 -4.98
N MET A 681 1.71 -15.42 -4.16
CA MET A 681 0.70 -14.37 -4.32
C MET A 681 1.29 -12.98 -4.08
N ASN A 682 2.10 -12.79 -3.05
CA ASN A 682 2.76 -11.53 -2.75
C ASN A 682 3.72 -11.14 -3.89
N GLN A 683 4.51 -12.08 -4.40
CA GLN A 683 5.37 -11.85 -5.57
C GLN A 683 4.56 -11.48 -6.83
N ALA A 684 3.40 -12.13 -7.06
CA ALA A 684 2.51 -11.77 -8.17
C ALA A 684 1.95 -10.35 -8.03
N VAL A 685 1.65 -9.90 -6.81
CA VAL A 685 1.26 -8.51 -6.53
C VAL A 685 2.42 -7.56 -6.81
N ALA A 686 3.64 -7.87 -6.37
CA ALA A 686 4.83 -7.06 -6.62
C ALA A 686 5.11 -6.91 -8.13
N GLU A 687 5.01 -7.97 -8.91
CA GLU A 687 5.13 -7.95 -10.39
C GLU A 687 4.04 -7.08 -11.04
N ASN A 688 2.79 -7.20 -10.56
CA ASN A 688 1.68 -6.34 -11.01
C ASN A 688 1.89 -4.86 -10.63
N LEU A 689 2.48 -4.57 -9.48
CA LEU A 689 2.86 -3.20 -9.10
C LEU A 689 3.90 -2.62 -10.06
N LEU A 690 4.95 -3.39 -10.38
CA LEU A 690 5.99 -2.94 -11.32
C LEU A 690 5.42 -2.69 -12.72
N SER A 691 4.58 -3.60 -13.23
CA SER A 691 3.89 -3.39 -14.52
C SER A 691 2.99 -2.15 -14.47
N THR A 692 2.27 -1.94 -13.36
CA THR A 692 1.42 -0.75 -13.12
C THR A 692 2.25 0.54 -13.18
N VAL A 693 3.44 0.56 -12.56
CA VAL A 693 4.35 1.72 -12.59
C VAL A 693 4.68 2.10 -14.04
N VAL A 694 5.08 1.12 -14.85
CA VAL A 694 5.47 1.34 -16.26
C VAL A 694 4.25 1.76 -17.09
N ASP A 695 3.16 1.04 -17.02
CA ASP A 695 1.96 1.28 -17.84
C ASP A 695 1.30 2.63 -17.48
N SER A 696 1.13 2.93 -16.21
CA SER A 696 0.54 4.20 -15.76
C SER A 696 1.44 5.39 -16.11
N LEU A 697 2.77 5.24 -16.01
CA LEU A 697 3.74 6.25 -16.42
C LEU A 697 3.63 6.53 -17.93
N LEU A 698 3.62 5.50 -18.77
CA LEU A 698 3.49 5.64 -20.22
C LEU A 698 2.15 6.26 -20.61
N VAL A 699 1.04 5.78 -20.03
CA VAL A 699 -0.28 6.36 -20.27
C VAL A 699 -0.30 7.84 -19.90
N THR A 700 0.20 8.19 -18.71
CA THR A 700 0.27 9.60 -18.27
C THR A 700 1.12 10.44 -19.22
N LEU A 701 2.32 9.95 -19.56
CA LEU A 701 3.24 10.67 -20.44
C LEU A 701 2.59 10.98 -21.80
N PHE A 702 1.98 9.99 -22.45
CA PHE A 702 1.38 10.17 -23.76
C PHE A 702 0.10 11.01 -23.72
N VAL A 703 -0.77 10.81 -22.72
CA VAL A 703 -2.02 11.58 -22.61
C VAL A 703 -1.72 13.04 -22.26
N VAL A 704 -0.83 13.29 -21.28
CA VAL A 704 -0.44 14.67 -20.92
C VAL A 704 0.25 15.35 -22.08
N LEU A 705 1.15 14.67 -22.81
CA LEU A 705 1.77 15.20 -24.02
C LEU A 705 0.71 15.60 -25.06
N GLY A 706 -0.24 14.71 -25.35
CA GLY A 706 -1.32 14.97 -26.29
C GLY A 706 -2.19 16.17 -25.89
N VAL A 707 -2.56 16.25 -24.60
CA VAL A 707 -3.34 17.39 -24.05
C VAL A 707 -2.56 18.69 -24.18
N LEU A 708 -1.30 18.73 -23.75
CA LEU A 708 -0.47 19.94 -23.84
C LEU A 708 -0.27 20.38 -25.30
N MET A 709 0.08 19.47 -26.21
CA MET A 709 0.24 19.78 -27.63
C MET A 709 -1.06 20.32 -28.24
N ALA A 710 -2.20 19.75 -27.89
CA ALA A 710 -3.50 20.19 -28.39
C ALA A 710 -3.89 21.58 -27.86
N VAL A 711 -3.69 21.80 -26.54
CA VAL A 711 -4.01 23.08 -25.88
C VAL A 711 -3.11 24.19 -26.40
N TYR A 712 -1.78 24.02 -26.42
CA TYR A 712 -0.85 25.03 -26.90
C TYR A 712 -1.00 25.31 -28.40
N ARG A 713 -1.36 24.29 -29.18
CA ARG A 713 -1.71 24.53 -30.59
C ARG A 713 -2.95 25.41 -30.75
N ARG A 714 -3.95 25.24 -29.88
CA ARG A 714 -5.19 26.03 -29.95
C ARG A 714 -5.07 27.45 -29.38
N LEU A 715 -4.34 27.59 -28.28
CA LEU A 715 -4.24 28.86 -27.57
C LEU A 715 -3.10 29.71 -28.14
N GLU A 716 -1.94 29.11 -28.41
CA GLU A 716 -0.71 29.81 -28.76
C GLU A 716 -0.21 29.54 -30.19
N GLY A 717 -0.79 28.59 -30.90
CA GLY A 717 -0.42 28.23 -32.26
C GLY A 717 0.75 27.23 -32.38
N TYR A 718 1.45 26.91 -31.28
CA TYR A 718 2.66 26.09 -31.25
C TYR A 718 2.48 24.76 -30.50
N ALA A 719 2.14 23.67 -31.22
CA ALA A 719 2.00 22.34 -30.58
C ALA A 719 3.30 21.84 -29.94
N THR A 720 4.47 22.16 -30.53
CA THR A 720 5.79 21.74 -30.04
C THR A 720 6.16 22.32 -28.68
N LEU A 721 5.57 23.43 -28.28
CA LEU A 721 5.73 23.99 -26.94
C LEU A 721 5.25 23.01 -25.86
N GLY A 722 4.16 22.26 -26.11
CA GLY A 722 3.68 21.22 -25.21
C GLY A 722 4.71 20.14 -24.94
N ALA A 723 5.43 19.70 -25.97
CA ALA A 723 6.51 18.73 -25.80
C ALA A 723 7.69 19.31 -24.99
N VAL A 724 8.09 20.56 -25.28
CA VAL A 724 9.16 21.26 -24.55
C VAL A 724 8.82 21.42 -23.07
N THR A 725 7.56 21.78 -22.76
CA THR A 725 7.06 21.96 -21.39
C THR A 725 7.09 20.64 -20.59
N LEU A 726 6.93 19.49 -21.24
CA LEU A 726 6.91 18.18 -20.56
C LEU A 726 8.32 17.64 -20.23
N VAL A 727 9.37 18.03 -20.97
CA VAL A 727 10.74 17.48 -20.82
C VAL A 727 11.26 17.56 -19.37
N PRO A 728 11.18 18.71 -18.65
CA PRO A 728 11.70 18.80 -17.28
C PRO A 728 11.08 17.77 -16.33
N VAL A 729 9.79 17.49 -16.52
CA VAL A 729 9.07 16.54 -15.66
C VAL A 729 9.46 15.10 -15.98
N ALA A 730 9.67 14.78 -17.27
CA ALA A 730 10.18 13.47 -17.64
C ALA A 730 11.58 13.21 -17.06
N LEU A 731 12.45 14.25 -16.98
CA LEU A 731 13.75 14.15 -16.29
C LEU A 731 13.57 13.95 -14.77
N ALA A 732 12.61 14.63 -14.16
CA ALA A 732 12.33 14.51 -12.73
C ALA A 732 11.93 13.08 -12.33
N VAL A 733 11.20 12.34 -13.18
CA VAL A 733 10.88 10.92 -12.95
C VAL A 733 12.15 10.09 -12.75
N ALA A 734 13.16 10.25 -13.61
CA ALA A 734 14.43 9.54 -13.45
C ALA A 734 15.21 9.98 -12.20
N TRP A 735 15.11 11.27 -11.82
CA TRP A 735 15.75 11.77 -10.58
C TRP A 735 15.11 11.19 -9.32
N ILE A 736 13.78 10.97 -9.35
CA ILE A 736 13.04 10.36 -8.25
C ILE A 736 13.44 8.90 -8.08
N THR A 737 13.42 8.11 -9.16
CA THR A 737 13.80 6.69 -9.10
C THR A 737 15.28 6.52 -8.67
N GLY A 738 16.17 7.41 -9.14
CA GLY A 738 17.54 7.45 -8.64
C GLY A 738 17.66 7.83 -7.15
N SER A 739 16.75 8.67 -6.64
CA SER A 739 16.70 9.01 -5.21
C SER A 739 16.15 7.84 -4.38
N MET A 740 15.17 7.09 -4.90
CA MET A 740 14.68 5.87 -4.28
C MET A 740 15.82 4.86 -4.11
N ALA A 741 16.59 4.59 -5.16
CA ALA A 741 17.77 3.73 -5.09
C ALA A 741 18.80 4.22 -4.06
N ALA A 742 19.07 5.53 -4.01
CA ALA A 742 20.05 6.11 -3.08
C ALA A 742 19.60 6.07 -1.60
N LEU A 743 18.30 6.08 -1.36
CA LEU A 743 17.68 6.05 -0.02
C LEU A 743 17.29 4.63 0.42
N GLY A 744 17.44 3.61 -0.44
CA GLY A 744 16.98 2.25 -0.17
C GLY A 744 15.44 2.14 -0.08
N ILE A 745 14.70 2.99 -0.81
CA ILE A 745 13.24 2.97 -0.82
C ILE A 745 12.75 2.10 -1.98
N PRO A 746 12.06 0.98 -1.72
CA PRO A 746 11.58 0.08 -2.77
C PRO A 746 10.33 0.62 -3.49
N PHE A 747 10.00 0.00 -4.62
CA PHE A 747 8.67 0.11 -5.19
C PHE A 747 7.71 -0.80 -4.40
N ASN A 748 6.90 -0.18 -3.57
CA ASN A 748 5.78 -0.80 -2.88
C ASN A 748 4.44 -0.20 -3.37
N VAL A 749 3.31 -0.63 -2.81
CA VAL A 749 1.97 -0.16 -3.20
C VAL A 749 1.85 1.37 -3.14
N MET A 750 2.45 2.00 -2.13
CA MET A 750 2.42 3.46 -1.95
C MET A 750 3.33 4.18 -2.94
N THR A 751 4.58 3.72 -3.09
CA THR A 751 5.57 4.40 -3.93
C THR A 751 5.31 4.17 -5.43
N ALA A 752 4.66 3.07 -5.81
CA ALA A 752 4.22 2.81 -7.17
C ALA A 752 3.24 3.88 -7.70
N LEU A 753 2.38 4.41 -6.83
CA LEU A 753 1.46 5.50 -7.16
C LEU A 753 2.19 6.79 -7.58
N ILE A 754 3.38 7.06 -7.01
CA ILE A 754 4.08 8.34 -7.16
C ILE A 754 4.54 8.57 -8.60
N THR A 755 4.99 7.51 -9.29
CA THR A 755 5.53 7.64 -10.65
C THR A 755 4.50 8.17 -11.65
N SER A 756 3.24 7.74 -11.53
CA SER A 756 2.16 8.16 -12.42
C SER A 756 1.72 9.62 -12.17
N PHE A 757 1.49 10.00 -10.93
CA PHE A 757 1.03 11.36 -10.65
C PHE A 757 2.18 12.38 -10.55
N THR A 758 3.46 11.93 -10.50
CA THR A 758 4.64 12.80 -10.63
C THR A 758 4.55 13.69 -11.87
N ILE A 759 4.16 13.11 -13.01
CA ILE A 759 3.97 13.86 -14.25
C ILE A 759 2.80 14.85 -14.08
N GLY A 760 1.69 14.39 -13.50
CA GLY A 760 0.49 15.22 -13.30
C GLY A 760 0.73 16.42 -12.38
N LEU A 761 1.45 16.22 -11.25
CA LEU A 761 1.77 17.29 -10.30
C LEU A 761 2.93 18.15 -10.77
N GLY A 762 3.95 17.53 -11.35
CA GLY A 762 5.19 18.24 -11.71
C GLY A 762 5.02 19.17 -12.90
N ILE A 763 4.08 18.89 -13.81
CA ILE A 763 3.87 19.67 -15.03
C ILE A 763 3.35 21.09 -14.76
N ASP A 764 2.70 21.30 -13.63
CA ASP A 764 2.13 22.59 -13.21
C ASP A 764 3.17 23.73 -13.27
N TYR A 765 4.32 23.53 -12.64
CA TYR A 765 5.41 24.49 -12.62
C TYR A 765 5.89 24.84 -14.03
N SER A 766 6.01 23.83 -14.90
CA SER A 766 6.44 24.03 -16.28
C SER A 766 5.38 24.76 -17.13
N ILE A 767 4.10 24.50 -16.90
CA ILE A 767 2.98 25.19 -17.58
C ILE A 767 3.04 26.68 -17.26
N HIS A 768 3.13 27.06 -15.97
CA HIS A 768 3.16 28.46 -15.56
C HIS A 768 4.33 29.23 -16.15
N VAL A 769 5.54 28.65 -16.18
CA VAL A 769 6.70 29.29 -16.80
C VAL A 769 6.52 29.41 -18.33
N SER A 770 6.05 28.36 -19.00
CA SER A 770 5.85 28.36 -20.45
C SER A 770 4.76 29.34 -20.90
N GLU A 771 3.60 29.36 -20.20
CA GLU A 771 2.51 30.29 -20.50
C GLU A 771 2.94 31.76 -20.31
N ARG A 772 3.64 32.06 -19.20
CA ARG A 772 4.15 33.40 -18.97
C ARG A 772 5.15 33.80 -20.02
N TYR A 773 6.06 32.90 -20.43
CA TYR A 773 7.04 33.15 -21.47
C TYR A 773 6.37 33.53 -22.81
N VAL A 774 5.41 32.74 -23.28
CA VAL A 774 4.71 33.01 -24.54
C VAL A 774 3.81 34.24 -24.44
N TYR A 775 3.17 34.48 -23.29
CA TYR A 775 2.43 35.72 -23.06
C TYR A 775 3.31 36.99 -23.28
N GLU A 776 4.55 36.97 -22.75
CA GLU A 776 5.48 38.10 -22.93
C GLU A 776 5.97 38.18 -24.39
N LEU A 777 6.24 37.07 -25.06
CA LEU A 777 6.57 37.03 -26.49
C LEU A 777 5.46 37.66 -27.34
N ASN A 778 4.20 37.28 -27.10
CA ASN A 778 3.02 37.80 -27.82
C ASN A 778 2.80 39.30 -27.61
N ARG A 779 3.40 39.91 -26.58
CA ARG A 779 3.41 41.36 -26.37
C ARG A 779 4.51 42.09 -27.16
N GLY A 780 5.29 41.35 -27.95
CA GLY A 780 6.35 41.87 -28.77
C GLY A 780 7.67 42.14 -27.99
N ILE A 781 7.83 41.53 -26.82
CA ILE A 781 9.05 41.62 -26.03
C ILE A 781 10.00 40.52 -26.57
N GLY A 782 11.26 40.87 -26.81
CA GLY A 782 12.27 39.95 -27.31
C GLY A 782 12.48 38.74 -26.38
N ALA A 783 12.87 37.61 -26.91
CA ALA A 783 12.96 36.32 -26.25
C ALA A 783 13.75 36.35 -24.91
N GLU A 784 14.84 37.10 -24.83
CA GLU A 784 15.64 37.21 -23.60
C GLU A 784 14.91 37.94 -22.48
N ALA A 785 14.22 39.03 -22.79
CA ALA A 785 13.47 39.79 -21.79
C ALA A 785 12.18 39.07 -21.40
N ALA A 786 11.55 38.39 -22.35
CA ALA A 786 10.38 37.52 -22.08
C ALA A 786 10.74 36.38 -21.11
N LEU A 787 11.92 35.77 -21.28
CA LEU A 787 12.42 34.72 -20.37
C LEU A 787 12.70 35.27 -18.96
N GLU A 788 13.31 36.44 -18.88
CA GLU A 788 13.55 37.14 -17.61
C GLU A 788 12.27 37.45 -16.86
N ASN A 789 11.28 38.00 -17.54
CA ASN A 789 9.97 38.29 -16.98
C ASN A 789 9.21 37.01 -16.56
N ALA A 790 9.36 35.92 -17.33
CA ALA A 790 8.76 34.64 -16.98
C ALA A 790 9.37 34.07 -15.70
N VAL A 791 10.71 33.98 -15.59
CA VAL A 791 11.41 33.39 -14.45
C VAL A 791 11.24 34.23 -13.18
N PHE A 792 11.43 35.54 -13.28
CA PHE A 792 11.29 36.39 -12.09
C PHE A 792 9.83 36.66 -11.71
N GLY A 793 8.93 36.77 -12.68
CA GLY A 793 7.52 37.05 -12.41
C GLY A 793 6.77 35.88 -11.85
N THR A 794 7.14 34.62 -12.21
CA THR A 794 6.48 33.41 -11.70
C THR A 794 7.29 32.65 -10.66
N GLY A 795 8.63 32.72 -10.69
CA GLY A 795 9.52 31.92 -9.85
C GLY A 795 9.31 32.09 -8.36
N GLY A 796 8.96 33.31 -7.90
CA GLY A 796 8.64 33.55 -6.49
C GLY A 796 7.36 32.87 -6.03
N ALA A 797 6.31 32.97 -6.84
CA ALA A 797 5.02 32.28 -6.57
C ALA A 797 5.20 30.76 -6.63
N LEU A 798 5.95 30.24 -7.63
CA LEU A 798 6.24 28.82 -7.77
C LEU A 798 7.05 28.28 -6.59
N LEU A 799 8.03 29.02 -6.08
CA LEU A 799 8.76 28.60 -4.87
C LEU A 799 7.85 28.54 -3.65
N GLY A 800 6.95 29.52 -3.50
CA GLY A 800 5.96 29.52 -2.43
C GLY A 800 5.02 28.31 -2.52
N SER A 801 4.53 28.00 -3.72
CA SER A 801 3.73 26.82 -4.05
C SER A 801 4.51 25.53 -3.75
N THR A 802 5.76 25.42 -4.25
CA THR A 802 6.64 24.27 -3.95
C THR A 802 6.81 24.06 -2.45
N ALA A 803 7.14 25.11 -1.71
CA ALA A 803 7.36 25.04 -0.27
C ALA A 803 6.10 24.63 0.49
N SER A 804 4.90 25.12 0.08
CA SER A 804 3.63 24.77 0.70
C SER A 804 3.20 23.35 0.40
N THR A 805 3.30 22.92 -0.85
CA THR A 805 2.82 21.59 -1.27
C THR A 805 3.79 20.49 -0.88
N ALA A 806 5.10 20.66 -1.18
CA ALA A 806 6.12 19.70 -0.77
C ALA A 806 6.24 19.62 0.76
N GLY A 807 6.22 20.76 1.46
CA GLY A 807 6.26 20.76 2.92
C GLY A 807 5.02 20.14 3.56
N GLY A 808 3.82 20.38 3.00
CA GLY A 808 2.58 19.77 3.46
C GLY A 808 2.59 18.25 3.34
N ILE A 809 3.07 17.73 2.19
CA ILE A 809 3.14 16.31 1.93
C ILE A 809 4.30 15.64 2.69
N ALA A 810 5.44 16.34 2.88
CA ALA A 810 6.56 15.84 3.67
C ALA A 810 6.19 15.50 5.13
N ILE A 811 5.10 16.06 5.66
CA ILE A 811 4.58 15.71 7.00
C ILE A 811 4.16 14.24 7.07
N LEU A 812 3.77 13.62 5.95
CA LEU A 812 3.55 12.17 5.89
C LEU A 812 4.82 11.36 6.24
N GLY A 813 6.01 11.95 6.06
CA GLY A 813 7.27 11.37 6.52
C GLY A 813 7.39 11.23 8.05
N LEU A 814 6.42 11.75 8.81
CA LEU A 814 6.28 11.60 10.25
C LEU A 814 5.18 10.62 10.65
N ALA A 815 4.59 9.88 9.70
CA ALA A 815 3.60 8.83 9.98
C ALA A 815 4.25 7.66 10.71
N LEU A 816 3.45 6.78 11.30
CA LEU A 816 3.93 5.54 11.91
C LEU A 816 4.24 4.49 10.85
N LEU A 817 3.40 4.40 9.84
CA LEU A 817 3.53 3.43 8.75
C LEU A 817 4.70 3.78 7.82
N VAL A 818 5.67 2.88 7.66
CA VAL A 818 6.86 3.07 6.82
C VAL A 818 6.51 3.38 5.35
N PRO A 819 5.57 2.68 4.68
CA PRO A 819 5.20 3.03 3.31
C PRO A 819 4.61 4.44 3.17
N LEU A 820 3.89 4.92 4.20
CA LEU A 820 3.34 6.27 4.22
C LEU A 820 4.43 7.34 4.40
N GLN A 821 5.45 7.06 5.22
CA GLN A 821 6.66 7.90 5.34
C GLN A 821 7.37 8.02 4.00
N GLN A 822 7.64 6.89 3.35
CA GLN A 822 8.29 6.80 2.04
C GLN A 822 7.51 7.56 0.98
N PHE A 823 6.18 7.38 0.94
CA PHE A 823 5.28 8.13 0.06
C PHE A 823 5.41 9.64 0.26
N GLY A 824 5.40 10.11 1.50
CA GLY A 824 5.53 11.52 1.85
C GLY A 824 6.86 12.12 1.39
N ILE A 825 7.96 11.44 1.68
CA ILE A 825 9.32 11.86 1.33
C ILE A 825 9.49 11.92 -0.20
N ILE A 826 9.15 10.85 -0.92
CA ILE A 826 9.34 10.76 -2.36
C ILE A 826 8.42 11.73 -3.11
N THR A 827 7.16 11.88 -2.67
CA THR A 827 6.25 12.87 -3.26
C THR A 827 6.73 14.31 -3.04
N ALA A 828 7.26 14.63 -1.86
CA ALA A 828 7.84 15.94 -1.61
C ALA A 828 9.08 16.20 -2.49
N LEU A 829 9.97 15.21 -2.65
CA LEU A 829 11.11 15.28 -3.58
C LEU A 829 10.65 15.46 -5.03
N THR A 830 9.57 14.78 -5.43
CA THR A 830 8.95 14.93 -6.75
C THR A 830 8.62 16.39 -7.07
N ILE A 831 7.96 17.08 -6.14
CA ILE A 831 7.56 18.47 -6.29
C ILE A 831 8.80 19.39 -6.36
N VAL A 832 9.80 19.13 -5.52
CA VAL A 832 11.06 19.88 -5.54
C VAL A 832 11.81 19.69 -6.86
N TYR A 833 11.90 18.47 -7.39
CA TYR A 833 12.56 18.20 -8.66
C TYR A 833 11.81 18.80 -9.86
N ALA A 834 10.47 18.78 -9.82
CA ALA A 834 9.65 19.43 -10.83
C ALA A 834 9.89 20.96 -10.85
N PHE A 835 9.95 21.60 -9.68
CA PHE A 835 10.32 23.02 -9.55
C PHE A 835 11.73 23.29 -10.09
N ILE A 836 12.74 22.48 -9.69
CA ILE A 836 14.12 22.62 -10.19
C ILE A 836 14.14 22.47 -11.73
N GLY A 837 13.49 21.46 -12.27
CA GLY A 837 13.37 21.25 -13.70
C GLY A 837 12.75 22.44 -14.43
N SER A 838 11.71 23.03 -13.86
CA SER A 838 10.99 24.18 -14.46
C SER A 838 11.75 25.49 -14.38
N VAL A 839 12.59 25.69 -13.34
CA VAL A 839 13.35 26.95 -13.16
C VAL A 839 14.77 26.85 -13.72
N VAL A 840 15.38 25.66 -13.77
CA VAL A 840 16.77 25.48 -14.22
C VAL A 840 16.85 24.95 -15.66
N VAL A 841 16.06 23.89 -15.98
CA VAL A 841 16.16 23.19 -17.27
C VAL A 841 15.27 23.84 -18.32
N LEU A 842 14.01 24.13 -17.99
CA LEU A 842 13.03 24.67 -18.93
C LEU A 842 13.46 26.00 -19.58
N PRO A 843 14.05 26.97 -18.88
CA PRO A 843 14.57 28.19 -19.51
C PRO A 843 15.53 27.92 -20.66
N SER A 844 16.43 26.92 -20.50
CA SER A 844 17.36 26.51 -21.54
C SER A 844 16.68 25.89 -22.77
N LEU A 845 15.62 25.09 -22.51
CA LEU A 845 14.80 24.48 -23.55
C LEU A 845 14.00 25.55 -24.31
N LEU A 846 13.42 26.53 -23.62
CA LEU A 846 12.67 27.63 -24.25
C LEU A 846 13.57 28.51 -25.13
N VAL A 847 14.80 28.82 -24.72
CA VAL A 847 15.77 29.54 -25.55
C VAL A 847 16.06 28.79 -26.85
N LEU A 848 16.31 27.47 -26.78
CA LEU A 848 16.59 26.67 -27.97
C LEU A 848 15.34 26.46 -28.82
N TRP A 849 14.17 26.30 -28.21
CA TRP A 849 12.89 26.16 -28.91
C TRP A 849 12.54 27.43 -29.68
N THR A 850 12.69 28.63 -29.12
CA THR A 850 12.40 29.90 -29.78
C THR A 850 13.28 30.12 -30.99
N ALA A 851 14.58 29.81 -30.88
CA ALA A 851 15.51 29.87 -31.99
C ALA A 851 15.19 28.85 -33.12
N TRP A 852 14.63 27.68 -32.76
CA TRP A 852 14.26 26.65 -33.73
C TRP A 852 12.90 26.93 -34.37
N ALA A 853 11.95 27.51 -33.65
CA ALA A 853 10.60 27.75 -34.12
C ALA A 853 10.43 29.10 -34.84
N ASP A 854 11.51 29.89 -35.00
CA ASP A 854 11.47 31.27 -35.49
C ASP A 854 10.40 32.13 -34.80
N ALA A 855 10.25 31.92 -33.48
CA ALA A 855 9.18 32.50 -32.67
C ALA A 855 9.58 33.81 -31.96
N ASP A 856 10.76 34.39 -32.25
CA ASP A 856 11.22 35.66 -31.66
C ASP A 856 10.72 36.88 -32.48
N PRO A 857 9.73 37.65 -31.96
CA PRO A 857 9.20 38.82 -32.63
C PRO A 857 10.24 39.97 -32.79
N ALA A 858 11.31 39.95 -31.97
CA ALA A 858 12.38 40.95 -32.09
C ALA A 858 13.41 40.63 -33.20
N ALA A 859 13.40 39.41 -33.73
CA ALA A 859 14.27 38.98 -34.83
C ALA A 859 13.61 39.21 -36.21
N ALA A 860 12.33 39.52 -36.31
CA ALA A 860 11.57 39.90 -37.49
C ALA A 860 11.56 41.42 -37.64
#